data_dbe734e812404f22279c7160da24e91b
#
_entry.id   dbe734e812404f22279c7160da24e91b
#
_cell.length_a   1.000
_cell.length_b   1.000
_cell.length_c   1.000
_cell.angle_alpha   90.00
_cell.angle_beta   90.00
_cell.angle_gamma   90.00
#
_symmetry.space_group_name_H-M   'P 1'
#
loop_
_entity.id
_entity.type
_entity.pdbx_description
1 polymer ?
#
loop_
_entity_poly.entity_id
_entity_poly.type
_entity_poly.pdbx_seq_one_letter_code
_entity_poly.pdbx_strand_id
1 'polypeptide(L)'
;MPNAKQNLVIVESPSKAKTIGKYLGPDYQVKASMGHLRDLPKSTLSVDIEHDFEPEYQPLKGKEDIIADLRKAAKGSGRIYLATDPDREGEAISWHLKYLLNIPDNETYRVTFNEITRNVVQESIQHPRPIDQNLVDAQQARRVLDRIVGYQLSPLLWKKIRKGLSAGRVQSVATRLVVDRENEIRAFVPQEYWTLDVNLNRAGKPGSFTAHYYGDPQKRELTSEQDVQSVLDALEGQPFSVTGVKKSEKKRTPAPPFITSTLQQEASRKLNMTPRRTMMIAQQLYEGVEISGEGSVGLITYMRTDSLRISEEALAAAGDAIRSRYGAAYYAEPRRYKPKSGAQDAHEAIRPSNVALYPEAVEHDLTKEQYRLYKLIWSRFIASQMTNALYDVTAIEAACGSHVFRATHQSMKFSGFTAIYEEGRDDEQEKLDSPLPDLAPGEALTASGFDKQQHFTQPPARYTEASLVRAMEEKGVGRPSTYAAIIATIQDREYVIKTDKKLSPTKLGEVVNGLMMDRFPNIISVEFTADMEKQLDQVEAGQRRWKSVLEEFYTGFHQEMVDAEEALKDTRLKVPDEVSDEKCEICGRNLVVKTSRFGKFLACPGYPDCKFTKPITEKMPGRCPKCGSAILKRKSKRGYAYYACERGAACGFMTWDVPTDQDCPVCGQTMFKRSGKGAMKPFCANPECSNFLPEDKRGYRRKSTATGEAATAESNAEAAAEAAQKQAEEKKATEKAAAKKPTEKAAAKKPAAKKAAAKKPAAKKASKKTEPEDDLPF
;
A
#
# COMPACT_ATOMS: atom_id res chain seq x y z
N MET A 1 36.77 -31.78 -29.56
CA MET A 1 37.09 -30.42 -29.08
C MET A 1 36.73 -30.39 -27.60
N PRO A 2 37.54 -29.85 -26.70
CA PRO A 2 37.12 -29.71 -25.31
C PRO A 2 35.84 -28.83 -25.31
N ASN A 3 34.81 -29.29 -24.61
CA ASN A 3 33.53 -28.54 -24.45
C ASN A 3 33.87 -27.13 -24.01
N ALA A 4 33.55 -26.13 -24.84
CA ALA A 4 33.69 -24.73 -24.46
C ALA A 4 32.89 -24.52 -23.17
N LYS A 5 33.52 -23.90 -22.16
CA LYS A 5 32.84 -23.63 -20.90
C LYS A 5 31.64 -22.70 -21.17
N GLN A 6 30.45 -23.09 -20.70
CA GLN A 6 29.27 -22.21 -20.75
C GLN A 6 29.51 -20.90 -19.98
N ASN A 7 28.95 -19.82 -20.43
CA ASN A 7 28.94 -18.55 -19.69
C ASN A 7 27.87 -18.60 -18.59
N LEU A 8 28.15 -18.01 -17.43
CA LEU A 8 27.20 -17.91 -16.33
C LEU A 8 26.55 -16.53 -16.34
N VAL A 9 25.23 -16.49 -16.30
CA VAL A 9 24.43 -15.24 -16.12
C VAL A 9 23.70 -15.35 -14.80
N ILE A 10 23.90 -14.36 -13.91
CA ILE A 10 23.25 -14.35 -12.58
C ILE A 10 22.22 -13.22 -12.54
N VAL A 11 20.97 -13.57 -12.23
CA VAL A 11 19.81 -12.67 -12.11
C VAL A 11 19.21 -12.77 -10.70
N GLU A 12 18.24 -11.90 -10.33
CA GLU A 12 17.65 -11.93 -8.98
C GLU A 12 16.61 -13.04 -8.80
N SER A 13 15.83 -13.34 -9.85
CA SER A 13 14.65 -14.20 -9.69
C SER A 13 14.64 -15.40 -10.63
N PRO A 14 13.98 -16.51 -10.26
CA PRO A 14 13.79 -17.66 -11.14
C PRO A 14 12.99 -17.36 -12.40
N SER A 15 12.05 -16.43 -12.34
CA SER A 15 11.25 -15.99 -13.50
C SER A 15 12.15 -15.36 -14.55
N LYS A 16 13.01 -14.39 -14.14
CA LYS A 16 14.03 -13.81 -15.02
C LYS A 16 14.97 -14.88 -15.59
N ALA A 17 15.45 -15.81 -14.74
CA ALA A 17 16.35 -16.85 -15.18
C ALA A 17 15.73 -17.70 -16.31
N LYS A 18 14.44 -18.05 -16.18
CA LYS A 18 13.71 -18.79 -17.20
C LYS A 18 13.59 -18.03 -18.50
N THR A 19 13.17 -16.77 -18.43
CA THR A 19 12.93 -15.90 -19.62
C THR A 19 14.24 -15.63 -20.36
N ILE A 20 15.27 -15.16 -19.63
CA ILE A 20 16.58 -14.83 -20.20
C ILE A 20 17.29 -16.06 -20.75
N GLY A 21 17.24 -17.20 -20.02
CA GLY A 21 17.83 -18.46 -20.47
C GLY A 21 17.28 -18.94 -21.79
N LYS A 22 15.97 -18.75 -22.04
CA LYS A 22 15.34 -19.04 -23.34
C LYS A 22 15.90 -18.18 -24.47
N TYR A 23 16.24 -16.92 -24.19
CA TYR A 23 16.72 -15.98 -25.22
C TYR A 23 18.19 -16.16 -25.55
N LEU A 24 19.01 -16.54 -24.56
CA LEU A 24 20.45 -16.70 -24.72
C LEU A 24 20.87 -18.08 -25.28
N GLY A 25 20.04 -19.11 -25.10
CA GLY A 25 20.32 -20.46 -25.62
C GLY A 25 21.33 -21.26 -24.80
N PRO A 26 21.87 -22.36 -25.38
CA PRO A 26 22.62 -23.38 -24.63
C PRO A 26 24.05 -22.97 -24.23
N ASP A 27 24.60 -21.92 -24.80
CA ASP A 27 25.94 -21.43 -24.48
C ASP A 27 25.99 -20.67 -23.13
N TYR A 28 24.83 -20.43 -22.56
CA TYR A 28 24.66 -19.68 -21.30
C TYR A 28 23.93 -20.50 -20.26
N GLN A 29 24.48 -20.56 -19.06
CA GLN A 29 23.79 -21.05 -17.87
C GLN A 29 23.24 -19.86 -17.09
N VAL A 30 21.90 -19.75 -16.98
CA VAL A 30 21.26 -18.64 -16.22
C VAL A 30 20.82 -19.16 -14.85
N LYS A 31 21.26 -18.49 -13.77
CA LYS A 31 20.94 -18.82 -12.39
C LYS A 31 20.36 -17.62 -11.64
N ALA A 32 19.56 -17.89 -10.62
CA ALA A 32 18.96 -16.87 -9.77
C ALA A 32 19.65 -16.78 -8.40
N SER A 33 19.96 -15.56 -7.94
CA SER A 33 20.46 -15.28 -6.59
C SER A 33 19.36 -15.30 -5.54
N MET A 34 18.08 -15.25 -5.96
CA MET A 34 16.94 -15.14 -5.05
C MET A 34 16.98 -13.87 -4.19
N GLY A 35 17.38 -12.75 -4.79
CA GLY A 35 17.57 -11.46 -4.14
C GLY A 35 18.96 -11.30 -3.50
N HIS A 36 19.05 -10.49 -2.43
CA HIS A 36 20.29 -10.29 -1.70
C HIS A 36 20.81 -11.59 -1.08
N LEU A 37 22.14 -11.78 -1.12
CA LEU A 37 22.86 -12.89 -0.51
C LEU A 37 23.74 -12.44 0.66
N ARG A 38 24.03 -11.14 0.77
CA ARG A 38 24.87 -10.51 1.78
C ARG A 38 24.22 -9.21 2.24
N ASP A 39 24.17 -8.99 3.55
CA ASP A 39 23.58 -7.77 4.14
C ASP A 39 24.17 -7.55 5.54
N LEU A 40 23.80 -6.42 6.19
CA LEU A 40 24.12 -6.18 7.60
C LEU A 40 23.35 -7.14 8.49
N PRO A 41 23.99 -7.75 9.53
CA PRO A 41 23.32 -8.62 10.50
C PRO A 41 22.11 -7.95 11.15
N LYS A 42 21.04 -8.72 11.37
CA LYS A 42 19.79 -8.18 11.96
C LYS A 42 19.92 -7.86 13.46
N SER A 43 20.84 -8.46 14.19
CA SER A 43 20.95 -8.38 15.65
C SER A 43 21.87 -7.26 16.15
N THR A 44 22.70 -6.68 15.29
CA THR A 44 23.73 -5.67 15.62
C THR A 44 23.65 -4.48 14.69
N LEU A 45 24.19 -3.34 15.12
CA LEU A 45 24.30 -2.16 14.25
C LEU A 45 25.16 -2.47 13.02
N SER A 46 26.30 -3.13 13.24
CA SER A 46 27.26 -3.56 12.19
C SER A 46 27.66 -2.45 11.22
N VAL A 47 27.78 -1.24 11.76
CA VAL A 47 28.34 -0.06 11.11
C VAL A 47 29.32 0.53 12.11
N ASP A 48 30.59 0.66 11.72
CA ASP A 48 31.63 1.27 12.53
C ASP A 48 31.57 2.78 12.35
N ILE A 49 30.90 3.47 13.30
CA ILE A 49 30.69 4.91 13.23
C ILE A 49 32.01 5.67 13.47
N GLU A 50 32.90 5.13 14.32
CA GLU A 50 34.17 5.78 14.69
C GLU A 50 35.20 5.65 13.55
N HIS A 51 35.11 4.61 12.71
CA HIS A 51 35.98 4.41 11.56
C HIS A 51 35.21 4.59 10.24
N ASP A 52 34.75 5.82 10.02
CA ASP A 52 34.28 6.30 8.72
C ASP A 52 33.03 5.57 8.20
N PHE A 53 32.13 5.14 9.11
CA PHE A 53 30.84 4.47 8.82
C PHE A 53 30.98 3.15 8.04
N GLU A 54 32.10 2.42 8.22
CA GLU A 54 32.34 1.20 7.47
C GLU A 54 31.32 0.10 7.82
N PRO A 55 30.58 -0.47 6.83
CA PRO A 55 29.56 -1.46 7.09
C PRO A 55 30.14 -2.87 7.11
N GLU A 56 29.82 -3.65 8.14
CA GLU A 56 30.20 -5.05 8.29
C GLU A 56 29.18 -5.98 7.65
N TYR A 57 29.26 -6.17 6.36
CA TYR A 57 28.37 -7.08 5.64
C TYR A 57 28.70 -8.55 5.88
N GLN A 58 27.65 -9.38 6.05
CA GLN A 58 27.77 -10.83 6.22
C GLN A 58 26.84 -11.58 5.26
N PRO A 59 27.17 -12.83 4.86
CA PRO A 59 26.24 -13.68 4.15
C PRO A 59 24.94 -13.86 4.93
N LEU A 60 23.81 -13.78 4.25
CA LEU A 60 22.49 -13.92 4.87
C LEU A 60 22.26 -15.37 5.31
N LYS A 61 21.80 -15.53 6.54
CA LYS A 61 21.43 -16.84 7.12
C LYS A 61 20.32 -17.50 6.29
N GLY A 62 20.53 -18.79 5.94
CA GLY A 62 19.61 -19.55 5.09
C GLY A 62 19.80 -19.34 3.58
N LYS A 63 20.90 -18.70 3.17
CA LYS A 63 21.30 -18.52 1.76
C LYS A 63 22.57 -19.32 1.41
N GLU A 64 23.09 -20.09 2.33
CA GLU A 64 24.36 -20.84 2.21
C GLU A 64 24.34 -21.77 1.00
N ASP A 65 23.23 -22.51 0.79
CA ASP A 65 23.08 -23.45 -0.33
C ASP A 65 23.12 -22.75 -1.68
N ILE A 66 22.45 -21.55 -1.77
CA ILE A 66 22.42 -20.75 -3.00
C ILE A 66 23.83 -20.22 -3.29
N ILE A 67 24.53 -19.72 -2.28
CA ILE A 67 25.91 -19.22 -2.42
C ILE A 67 26.82 -20.36 -2.88
N ALA A 68 26.68 -21.54 -2.30
CA ALA A 68 27.49 -22.74 -2.68
C ALA A 68 27.20 -23.14 -4.14
N ASP A 69 25.93 -23.17 -4.54
CA ASP A 69 25.54 -23.52 -5.91
C ASP A 69 26.06 -22.48 -6.94
N LEU A 70 25.98 -21.19 -6.64
CA LEU A 70 26.52 -20.12 -7.48
C LEU A 70 28.07 -20.21 -7.57
N ARG A 71 28.76 -20.46 -6.46
CA ARG A 71 30.22 -20.66 -6.45
C ARG A 71 30.65 -21.86 -7.31
N LYS A 72 29.88 -22.95 -7.24
CA LYS A 72 30.13 -24.13 -8.07
C LYS A 72 29.93 -23.79 -9.56
N ALA A 73 28.87 -23.09 -9.91
CA ALA A 73 28.61 -22.67 -11.27
C ALA A 73 29.72 -21.72 -11.80
N ALA A 74 30.10 -20.73 -11.00
CA ALA A 74 31.14 -19.76 -11.33
C ALA A 74 32.49 -20.40 -11.65
N LYS A 75 32.93 -21.39 -10.84
CA LYS A 75 34.17 -22.11 -11.07
C LYS A 75 34.18 -22.90 -12.38
N GLY A 76 33.03 -23.32 -12.87
CA GLY A 76 32.86 -24.10 -14.10
C GLY A 76 32.61 -23.28 -15.34
N SER A 77 32.37 -21.98 -15.23
CA SER A 77 31.98 -21.10 -16.31
C SER A 77 33.16 -20.45 -17.04
N GLY A 78 32.87 -19.93 -18.25
CA GLY A 78 33.81 -19.12 -19.03
C GLY A 78 33.79 -17.67 -18.52
N ARG A 79 32.75 -16.93 -18.87
CA ARG A 79 32.50 -15.55 -18.37
C ARG A 79 31.34 -15.54 -17.38
N ILE A 80 31.37 -14.58 -16.45
CA ILE A 80 30.31 -14.41 -15.45
C ILE A 80 29.65 -13.03 -15.67
N TYR A 81 28.39 -13.07 -16.05
CA TYR A 81 27.57 -11.87 -16.24
C TYR A 81 26.66 -11.64 -15.03
N LEU A 82 26.67 -10.42 -14.50
CA LEU A 82 25.82 -9.99 -13.42
C LEU A 82 24.65 -9.20 -14.01
N ALA A 83 23.49 -9.84 -14.11
CA ALA A 83 22.33 -9.33 -14.87
C ALA A 83 21.13 -9.00 -13.96
N THR A 84 21.42 -8.30 -12.85
CA THR A 84 20.44 -7.82 -11.89
C THR A 84 19.71 -6.57 -12.41
N ASP A 85 18.62 -6.13 -11.71
CA ASP A 85 17.81 -4.98 -12.11
C ASP A 85 18.63 -3.72 -12.39
N PRO A 86 18.15 -2.78 -13.22
CA PRO A 86 18.89 -1.60 -13.60
C PRO A 86 18.86 -0.47 -12.54
N ASP A 87 18.42 -0.75 -11.29
CA ASP A 87 18.42 0.24 -10.21
C ASP A 87 19.61 0.05 -9.23
N ARG A 88 19.73 0.98 -8.24
CA ARG A 88 20.80 0.91 -7.23
C ARG A 88 20.78 -0.35 -6.38
N GLU A 89 19.58 -0.97 -6.16
CA GLU A 89 19.49 -2.25 -5.46
C GLU A 89 20.10 -3.39 -6.29
N GLY A 90 19.79 -3.44 -7.58
CA GLY A 90 20.38 -4.42 -8.49
C GLY A 90 21.90 -4.25 -8.62
N GLU A 91 22.41 -3.01 -8.65
CA GLU A 91 23.84 -2.74 -8.67
C GLU A 91 24.53 -3.24 -7.40
N ALA A 92 23.94 -2.98 -6.22
CA ALA A 92 24.44 -3.47 -4.95
C ALA A 92 24.40 -5.00 -4.87
N ILE A 93 23.35 -5.66 -5.38
CA ILE A 93 23.29 -7.13 -5.47
C ILE A 93 24.45 -7.66 -6.33
N SER A 94 24.72 -7.05 -7.49
CA SER A 94 25.84 -7.39 -8.35
C SER A 94 27.20 -7.23 -7.64
N TRP A 95 27.39 -6.14 -6.91
CA TRP A 95 28.59 -5.87 -6.11
C TRP A 95 28.77 -6.90 -4.99
N HIS A 96 27.70 -7.28 -4.29
CA HIS A 96 27.74 -8.34 -3.30
C HIS A 96 28.03 -9.73 -3.90
N LEU A 97 27.48 -10.03 -5.09
CA LEU A 97 27.77 -11.26 -5.83
C LEU A 97 29.23 -11.34 -6.24
N LYS A 98 29.80 -10.25 -6.78
CA LYS A 98 31.22 -10.14 -7.12
C LYS A 98 32.09 -10.51 -5.92
N TYR A 99 31.84 -9.93 -4.75
CA TYR A 99 32.54 -10.23 -3.51
C TYR A 99 32.40 -11.70 -3.09
N LEU A 100 31.17 -12.24 -3.05
CA LEU A 100 30.89 -13.61 -2.60
C LEU A 100 31.48 -14.68 -3.51
N LEU A 101 31.60 -14.40 -4.82
CA LEU A 101 32.10 -15.31 -5.83
C LEU A 101 33.57 -15.09 -6.13
N ASN A 102 34.23 -14.08 -5.50
CA ASN A 102 35.61 -13.66 -5.73
C ASN A 102 35.91 -13.42 -7.21
N ILE A 103 35.05 -12.64 -7.89
CA ILE A 103 35.22 -12.28 -9.31
C ILE A 103 36.19 -11.08 -9.39
N PRO A 104 37.28 -11.21 -10.16
CA PRO A 104 38.20 -10.08 -10.39
C PRO A 104 37.55 -8.91 -11.13
N ASP A 105 38.06 -7.69 -10.95
CA ASP A 105 37.49 -6.49 -11.59
C ASP A 105 37.45 -6.56 -13.12
N ASN A 106 38.52 -7.06 -13.71
CA ASN A 106 38.67 -7.23 -15.16
C ASN A 106 37.83 -8.39 -15.73
N GLU A 107 37.21 -9.22 -14.90
CA GLU A 107 36.33 -10.34 -15.27
C GLU A 107 34.88 -10.11 -14.86
N THR A 108 34.54 -8.90 -14.42
CA THR A 108 33.21 -8.51 -13.98
C THR A 108 32.44 -7.91 -15.16
N TYR A 109 31.42 -8.62 -15.64
CA TYR A 109 30.55 -8.21 -16.74
C TYR A 109 29.17 -7.86 -16.22
N ARG A 110 28.86 -6.57 -16.03
CA ARG A 110 27.56 -6.09 -15.60
C ARG A 110 26.67 -5.83 -16.82
N VAL A 111 25.45 -6.37 -16.83
CA VAL A 111 24.45 -6.11 -17.86
C VAL A 111 23.12 -5.71 -17.21
N THR A 112 22.39 -4.81 -17.84
CA THR A 112 21.10 -4.31 -17.38
C THR A 112 20.07 -4.36 -18.51
N PHE A 113 18.80 -4.56 -18.16
CA PHE A 113 17.71 -4.65 -19.12
C PHE A 113 16.59 -3.70 -18.73
N ASN A 114 16.30 -2.71 -19.55
CA ASN A 114 15.13 -1.85 -19.39
C ASN A 114 13.83 -2.60 -19.73
N GLU A 115 13.91 -3.64 -20.56
CA GLU A 115 12.85 -4.60 -20.86
C GLU A 115 13.46 -5.97 -21.11
N ILE A 116 12.73 -7.03 -20.82
CA ILE A 116 13.21 -8.41 -21.02
C ILE A 116 12.60 -8.95 -22.31
N THR A 117 13.13 -8.45 -23.44
CA THR A 117 12.85 -8.94 -24.80
C THR A 117 14.06 -9.66 -25.37
N ARG A 118 13.86 -10.50 -26.39
CA ARG A 118 14.97 -11.26 -27.02
C ARG A 118 16.08 -10.34 -27.53
N ASN A 119 15.70 -9.29 -28.25
CA ASN A 119 16.66 -8.38 -28.89
C ASN A 119 17.49 -7.64 -27.84
N VAL A 120 16.83 -7.02 -26.86
CA VAL A 120 17.50 -6.27 -25.78
C VAL A 120 18.41 -7.18 -24.95
N VAL A 121 17.99 -8.40 -24.63
CA VAL A 121 18.82 -9.34 -23.85
C VAL A 121 20.07 -9.74 -24.65
N GLN A 122 19.91 -10.08 -25.94
CA GLN A 122 21.03 -10.48 -26.79
C GLN A 122 22.02 -9.32 -27.07
N GLU A 123 21.53 -8.12 -27.26
CA GLU A 123 22.35 -6.94 -27.45
C GLU A 123 23.11 -6.55 -26.16
N SER A 124 22.42 -6.50 -25.02
CA SER A 124 23.03 -6.12 -23.74
C SER A 124 24.15 -7.08 -23.32
N ILE A 125 24.03 -8.38 -23.60
CA ILE A 125 25.09 -9.37 -23.30
C ILE A 125 26.35 -9.12 -24.13
N GLN A 126 26.23 -8.52 -25.30
CA GLN A 126 27.37 -8.16 -26.15
C GLN A 126 28.10 -6.91 -25.70
N HIS A 127 27.42 -6.04 -24.93
CA HIS A 127 27.94 -4.74 -24.47
C HIS A 127 27.90 -4.63 -22.93
N PRO A 128 28.62 -5.52 -22.20
CA PRO A 128 28.69 -5.45 -20.75
C PRO A 128 29.52 -4.23 -20.31
N ARG A 129 29.17 -3.71 -19.12
CA ARG A 129 29.91 -2.63 -18.47
C ARG A 129 30.52 -3.10 -17.13
N PRO A 130 31.42 -2.34 -16.52
CA PRO A 130 31.80 -2.55 -15.12
C PRO A 130 30.62 -2.23 -14.18
N ILE A 131 30.73 -2.66 -12.93
CA ILE A 131 29.82 -2.22 -11.86
C ILE A 131 29.98 -0.72 -11.66
N ASP A 132 28.89 0.00 -11.57
CA ASP A 132 28.88 1.43 -11.27
C ASP A 132 28.99 1.62 -9.75
N GLN A 133 30.18 2.06 -9.31
CA GLN A 133 30.46 2.26 -7.90
C GLN A 133 29.63 3.38 -7.28
N ASN A 134 29.22 4.39 -8.03
CA ASN A 134 28.38 5.47 -7.52
C ASN A 134 26.99 4.99 -7.17
N LEU A 135 26.41 4.09 -7.98
CA LEU A 135 25.13 3.43 -7.68
C LEU A 135 25.23 2.56 -6.42
N VAL A 136 26.34 1.80 -6.29
CA VAL A 136 26.61 0.99 -5.09
C VAL A 136 26.73 1.89 -3.86
N ASP A 137 27.50 2.98 -3.96
CA ASP A 137 27.72 3.91 -2.86
C ASP A 137 26.44 4.62 -2.44
N ALA A 138 25.56 4.98 -3.37
CA ALA A 138 24.26 5.56 -3.08
C ALA A 138 23.34 4.56 -2.34
N GLN A 139 23.38 3.27 -2.72
CA GLN A 139 22.64 2.22 -2.01
C GLN A 139 23.23 1.99 -0.61
N GLN A 140 24.56 1.90 -0.48
CA GLN A 140 25.24 1.77 0.81
C GLN A 140 24.92 2.94 1.74
N ALA A 141 25.01 4.18 1.25
CA ALA A 141 24.65 5.37 2.01
C ALA A 141 23.22 5.27 2.58
N ARG A 142 22.26 4.93 1.73
CA ARG A 142 20.87 4.72 2.17
C ARG A 142 20.77 3.59 3.20
N ARG A 143 21.41 2.46 2.92
CA ARG A 143 21.36 1.29 3.80
C ARG A 143 21.92 1.57 5.18
N VAL A 144 23.09 2.22 5.25
CA VAL A 144 23.78 2.61 6.49
C VAL A 144 22.95 3.65 7.25
N LEU A 145 22.47 4.68 6.53
CA LEU A 145 21.63 5.73 7.11
C LEU A 145 20.36 5.16 7.79
N ASP A 146 19.61 4.33 7.05
CA ASP A 146 18.37 3.73 7.56
C ASP A 146 18.68 2.74 8.70
N ARG A 147 19.85 2.07 8.67
CA ARG A 147 20.33 1.21 9.76
C ARG A 147 20.60 2.02 11.03
N ILE A 148 21.36 3.10 10.96
CA ILE A 148 21.69 3.96 12.11
C ILE A 148 20.38 4.50 12.73
N VAL A 149 19.53 5.11 11.93
CA VAL A 149 18.26 5.68 12.40
C VAL A 149 17.37 4.60 13.06
N GLY A 150 17.17 3.49 12.36
CA GLY A 150 16.29 2.42 12.85
C GLY A 150 16.79 1.76 14.12
N TYR A 151 18.10 1.53 14.25
CA TYR A 151 18.71 0.88 15.41
C TYR A 151 18.80 1.76 16.67
N GLN A 152 18.88 3.08 16.51
CA GLN A 152 18.90 3.98 17.62
C GLN A 152 17.49 4.42 18.05
N LEU A 153 16.62 4.77 17.12
CA LEU A 153 15.26 5.22 17.45
C LEU A 153 14.32 4.10 17.89
N SER A 154 14.38 2.91 17.27
CA SER A 154 13.43 1.84 17.59
C SER A 154 13.54 1.37 19.05
N PRO A 155 14.73 1.14 19.63
CA PRO A 155 14.89 0.81 21.05
C PRO A 155 14.36 1.91 21.99
N LEU A 156 14.55 3.19 21.62
CA LEU A 156 13.98 4.31 22.38
C LEU A 156 12.46 4.24 22.44
N LEU A 157 11.81 4.00 21.29
CA LEU A 157 10.35 3.80 21.22
C LEU A 157 9.90 2.59 22.05
N TRP A 158 10.66 1.48 22.05
CA TRP A 158 10.32 0.30 22.85
C TRP A 158 10.38 0.59 24.35
N LYS A 159 11.39 1.32 24.77
CA LYS A 159 11.61 1.69 26.17
C LYS A 159 10.55 2.69 26.66
N LYS A 160 10.15 3.63 25.80
CA LYS A 160 9.30 4.76 26.19
C LYS A 160 7.80 4.58 25.88
N ILE A 161 7.45 3.73 24.89
CA ILE A 161 6.07 3.46 24.50
C ILE A 161 5.76 1.97 24.66
N ARG A 162 6.15 1.12 23.68
CA ARG A 162 5.96 -0.34 23.73
C ARG A 162 6.91 -1.07 22.77
N LYS A 163 7.21 -2.35 23.05
CA LYS A 163 8.00 -3.22 22.18
C LYS A 163 7.32 -3.40 20.80
N GLY A 164 8.14 -3.63 19.77
CA GLY A 164 7.70 -3.93 18.41
C GLY A 164 7.39 -2.71 17.54
N LEU A 165 7.65 -1.48 18.04
CA LEU A 165 7.58 -0.26 17.25
C LEU A 165 8.86 -0.07 16.45
N SER A 166 8.77 0.62 15.31
CA SER A 166 9.95 1.04 14.53
C SER A 166 9.82 2.50 14.14
N ALA A 167 10.93 3.20 14.15
CA ALA A 167 11.05 4.49 13.53
C ALA A 167 12.05 4.41 12.39
N GLY A 168 11.77 5.12 11.31
CA GLY A 168 12.65 5.26 10.17
C GLY A 168 12.37 6.59 9.52
N ARG A 169 13.36 7.19 8.91
CA ARG A 169 13.32 8.52 8.34
C ARG A 169 12.06 8.75 7.49
N VAL A 170 11.93 8.03 6.38
CA VAL A 170 10.82 8.24 5.43
C VAL A 170 9.47 7.76 5.98
N GLN A 171 9.43 6.66 6.74
CA GLN A 171 8.17 6.16 7.33
C GLN A 171 7.59 7.13 8.37
N SER A 172 8.43 7.81 9.15
CA SER A 172 7.99 8.78 10.14
C SER A 172 7.38 10.01 9.46
N VAL A 173 8.01 10.50 8.38
CA VAL A 173 7.45 11.59 7.57
C VAL A 173 6.13 11.21 6.91
N ALA A 174 6.01 9.99 6.36
CA ALA A 174 4.74 9.53 5.79
C ALA A 174 3.62 9.44 6.86
N THR A 175 3.96 9.03 8.09
CA THR A 175 3.01 9.05 9.22
C THR A 175 2.63 10.47 9.58
N ARG A 176 3.60 11.40 9.65
CA ARG A 176 3.38 12.82 9.89
C ARG A 176 2.41 13.44 8.91
N LEU A 177 2.58 13.21 7.60
CA LEU A 177 1.66 13.73 6.58
C LEU A 177 0.20 13.33 6.85
N VAL A 178 -0.03 12.09 7.31
CA VAL A 178 -1.38 11.63 7.65
C VAL A 178 -1.89 12.27 8.95
N VAL A 179 -1.01 12.45 9.96
CA VAL A 179 -1.37 13.12 11.22
C VAL A 179 -1.67 14.60 11.00
N ASP A 180 -0.84 15.30 10.23
CA ASP A 180 -1.01 16.72 9.93
C ASP A 180 -2.34 16.94 9.18
N ARG A 181 -2.67 16.09 8.19
CA ARG A 181 -3.95 16.13 7.50
C ARG A 181 -5.13 15.91 8.46
N GLU A 182 -5.03 15.01 9.40
CA GLU A 182 -6.08 14.80 10.40
C GLU A 182 -6.24 15.99 11.34
N ASN A 183 -5.12 16.67 11.68
CA ASN A 183 -5.14 17.89 12.48
C ASN A 183 -5.77 19.06 11.70
N GLU A 184 -5.47 19.21 10.40
CA GLU A 184 -6.14 20.15 9.50
C GLU A 184 -7.67 19.94 9.50
N ILE A 185 -8.10 18.67 9.37
CA ILE A 185 -9.53 18.30 9.38
C ILE A 185 -10.19 18.67 10.71
N ARG A 186 -9.51 18.39 11.84
CA ARG A 186 -10.04 18.69 13.18
C ARG A 186 -10.10 20.19 13.50
N ALA A 187 -9.16 20.94 12.96
CA ALA A 187 -9.11 22.39 13.13
C ALA A 187 -10.01 23.16 12.14
N PHE A 188 -10.54 22.46 11.14
CA PHE A 188 -11.33 23.09 10.10
C PHE A 188 -12.67 23.62 10.64
N VAL A 189 -12.95 24.87 10.33
CA VAL A 189 -14.22 25.53 10.64
C VAL A 189 -14.99 25.70 9.35
N PRO A 190 -16.14 25.03 9.18
CA PRO A 190 -16.97 25.18 7.99
C PRO A 190 -17.43 26.62 7.83
N GLN A 191 -17.28 27.19 6.65
CA GLN A 191 -17.79 28.49 6.28
C GLN A 191 -19.04 28.32 5.43
N GLU A 192 -20.08 29.05 5.76
CA GLU A 192 -21.32 29.08 5.02
C GLU A 192 -21.15 29.86 3.70
N TYR A 193 -21.71 29.32 2.63
CA TYR A 193 -21.87 30.01 1.36
C TYR A 193 -23.14 29.51 0.68
N TRP A 194 -23.65 30.34 -0.25
CA TRP A 194 -24.88 30.07 -0.95
C TRP A 194 -24.64 30.01 -2.45
N THR A 195 -25.43 29.20 -3.15
CA THR A 195 -25.56 29.26 -4.61
C THR A 195 -26.97 29.64 -4.97
N LEU A 196 -27.10 30.42 -6.03
CA LEU A 196 -28.38 30.83 -6.59
C LEU A 196 -28.40 30.49 -8.08
N ASP A 197 -29.28 29.58 -8.44
CA ASP A 197 -29.51 29.14 -9.81
C ASP A 197 -30.83 29.65 -10.32
N VAL A 198 -30.90 29.99 -11.61
CA VAL A 198 -32.11 30.38 -12.27
C VAL A 198 -32.41 29.47 -13.46
N ASN A 199 -33.65 29.02 -13.57
CA ASN A 199 -34.12 28.29 -14.73
C ASN A 199 -34.70 29.30 -15.74
N LEU A 200 -34.01 29.44 -16.88
CA LEU A 200 -34.34 30.39 -17.93
C LEU A 200 -34.96 29.70 -19.14
N ASN A 201 -36.04 30.28 -19.64
CA ASN A 201 -36.71 29.87 -20.86
C ASN A 201 -36.56 30.96 -21.94
N ARG A 202 -36.51 30.55 -23.20
CA ARG A 202 -36.55 31.49 -24.33
C ARG A 202 -37.92 32.10 -24.45
N ALA A 203 -38.01 33.42 -24.61
CA ALA A 203 -39.27 34.07 -24.83
C ALA A 203 -39.87 33.69 -26.19
N GLY A 204 -41.04 33.03 -26.18
CA GLY A 204 -41.76 32.66 -27.40
C GLY A 204 -41.14 31.54 -28.25
N LYS A 205 -40.12 30.83 -27.76
CA LYS A 205 -39.42 29.72 -28.46
C LYS A 205 -39.16 28.57 -27.51
N PRO A 206 -39.05 27.34 -28.00
CA PRO A 206 -38.64 26.21 -27.17
C PRO A 206 -37.16 26.31 -26.77
N GLY A 207 -36.85 25.89 -25.56
CA GLY A 207 -35.49 25.80 -25.00
C GLY A 207 -35.42 26.41 -23.61
N SER A 208 -34.91 25.62 -22.67
CA SER A 208 -34.68 25.98 -21.28
C SER A 208 -33.28 25.57 -20.85
N PHE A 209 -32.71 26.30 -19.91
CA PHE A 209 -31.42 25.98 -19.32
C PHE A 209 -31.31 26.58 -17.91
N THR A 210 -30.42 26.04 -17.11
CA THR A 210 -30.10 26.59 -15.79
C THR A 210 -28.87 27.47 -15.89
N ALA A 211 -28.91 28.65 -15.30
CA ALA A 211 -27.78 29.55 -15.19
C ALA A 211 -27.48 29.86 -13.72
N HIS A 212 -26.19 29.91 -13.40
CA HIS A 212 -25.67 30.09 -12.05
C HIS A 212 -25.32 31.56 -11.82
N TYR A 213 -25.68 32.10 -10.67
CA TYR A 213 -25.34 33.47 -10.28
C TYR A 213 -23.82 33.67 -10.30
N TYR A 214 -23.37 34.71 -10.96
CA TYR A 214 -21.98 35.08 -11.06
C TYR A 214 -21.60 36.28 -10.20
N GLY A 215 -22.42 37.31 -10.24
CA GLY A 215 -22.17 38.55 -9.51
C GLY A 215 -22.88 39.78 -10.08
N ASP A 216 -22.35 41.00 -9.74
CA ASP A 216 -22.96 42.28 -10.03
C ASP A 216 -21.89 43.35 -10.46
N PRO A 217 -21.52 43.49 -11.70
CA PRO A 217 -21.24 42.47 -12.71
C PRO A 217 -19.93 41.70 -12.42
N GLN A 218 -19.19 42.10 -11.38
CA GLN A 218 -17.99 41.36 -10.93
C GLN A 218 -18.41 40.12 -10.14
N LYS A 219 -17.53 39.14 -10.08
CA LYS A 219 -17.77 37.91 -9.30
C LYS A 219 -18.06 38.28 -7.84
N ARG A 220 -19.20 37.83 -7.33
CA ARG A 220 -19.63 38.03 -5.95
C ARG A 220 -20.01 36.68 -5.35
N GLU A 221 -19.47 36.40 -4.18
CA GLU A 221 -19.86 35.22 -3.40
C GLU A 221 -21.02 35.60 -2.47
N LEU A 222 -21.97 34.68 -2.38
CA LEU A 222 -23.14 34.85 -1.49
C LEU A 222 -22.79 34.13 -0.19
N THR A 223 -22.64 34.90 0.90
CA THR A 223 -22.14 34.36 2.19
C THR A 223 -23.27 34.15 3.21
N SER A 224 -24.49 34.60 2.91
CA SER A 224 -25.65 34.49 3.79
C SER A 224 -26.94 34.35 2.99
N GLU A 225 -28.01 33.90 3.65
CA GLU A 225 -29.37 33.91 3.08
C GLU A 225 -29.84 35.33 2.75
N GLN A 226 -29.41 36.32 3.53
CA GLN A 226 -29.75 37.74 3.27
C GLN A 226 -29.12 38.25 1.98
N ASP A 227 -27.89 37.82 1.64
CA ASP A 227 -27.29 38.14 0.34
C ASP A 227 -28.12 37.58 -0.80
N VAL A 228 -28.56 36.32 -0.68
CA VAL A 228 -29.42 35.68 -1.70
C VAL A 228 -30.73 36.41 -1.83
N GLN A 229 -31.38 36.76 -0.70
CA GLN A 229 -32.67 37.47 -0.71
C GLN A 229 -32.52 38.85 -1.33
N SER A 230 -31.47 39.59 -1.01
CA SER A 230 -31.23 40.92 -1.61
C SER A 230 -31.03 40.84 -3.13
N VAL A 231 -30.42 39.77 -3.63
CA VAL A 231 -30.33 39.53 -5.08
C VAL A 231 -31.73 39.23 -5.66
N LEU A 232 -32.47 38.30 -5.03
CA LEU A 232 -33.82 37.94 -5.48
C LEU A 232 -34.77 39.15 -5.54
N ASP A 233 -34.75 40.02 -4.51
CA ASP A 233 -35.55 41.25 -4.46
C ASP A 233 -35.18 42.21 -5.60
N ALA A 234 -33.88 42.30 -5.95
CA ALA A 234 -33.41 43.12 -7.06
C ALA A 234 -33.78 42.56 -8.45
N LEU A 235 -34.02 41.24 -8.54
CA LEU A 235 -34.44 40.59 -9.79
C LEU A 235 -35.96 40.65 -10.02
N GLU A 236 -36.75 40.98 -8.99
CA GLU A 236 -38.19 40.95 -9.08
C GLU A 236 -38.70 41.96 -10.12
N GLY A 237 -39.52 41.48 -11.05
CA GLY A 237 -40.11 42.32 -12.12
C GLY A 237 -39.13 42.76 -13.21
N GLN A 238 -37.86 42.42 -13.13
CA GLN A 238 -36.86 42.79 -14.14
C GLN A 238 -36.76 41.72 -15.26
N PRO A 239 -36.58 42.15 -16.52
CA PRO A 239 -36.42 41.23 -17.63
C PRO A 239 -35.02 40.64 -17.67
N PHE A 240 -34.92 39.32 -17.96
CA PHE A 240 -33.68 38.67 -18.31
C PHE A 240 -33.35 38.82 -19.79
N SER A 241 -32.12 39.10 -20.12
CA SER A 241 -31.62 39.11 -21.50
C SER A 241 -30.26 38.48 -21.62
N VAL A 242 -29.96 37.89 -22.77
CA VAL A 242 -28.63 37.37 -23.10
C VAL A 242 -27.69 38.55 -23.36
N THR A 243 -26.66 38.72 -22.55
CA THR A 243 -25.64 39.76 -22.71
C THR A 243 -24.43 39.28 -23.52
N GLY A 244 -24.15 37.97 -23.48
CA GLY A 244 -23.05 37.42 -24.21
C GLY A 244 -23.19 35.91 -24.50
N VAL A 245 -22.71 35.55 -25.67
CA VAL A 245 -22.56 34.10 -26.05
C VAL A 245 -21.15 33.91 -26.56
N LYS A 246 -20.38 33.09 -25.85
CA LYS A 246 -18.99 32.76 -26.21
C LYS A 246 -18.89 31.30 -26.61
N LYS A 247 -18.56 31.05 -27.86
CA LYS A 247 -18.21 29.69 -28.36
C LYS A 247 -16.71 29.58 -28.47
N SER A 248 -16.14 28.52 -27.93
CA SER A 248 -14.69 28.27 -27.95
C SER A 248 -14.39 26.77 -28.05
N GLU A 249 -13.23 26.44 -28.54
CA GLU A 249 -12.73 25.06 -28.55
C GLU A 249 -11.73 24.85 -27.40
N LYS A 250 -11.99 23.86 -26.57
CA LYS A 250 -11.10 23.43 -25.47
C LYS A 250 -10.38 22.15 -25.87
N LYS A 251 -9.05 22.18 -25.79
CA LYS A 251 -8.20 21.02 -26.04
C LYS A 251 -7.82 20.36 -24.71
N ARG A 252 -8.02 19.03 -24.63
CA ARG A 252 -7.52 18.23 -23.52
C ARG A 252 -6.37 17.37 -24.05
N THR A 253 -5.18 17.53 -23.47
CA THR A 253 -3.98 16.78 -23.84
C THR A 253 -3.91 15.46 -23.10
N PRO A 254 -3.39 14.38 -23.70
CA PRO A 254 -3.17 13.13 -23.02
C PRO A 254 -2.08 13.28 -21.94
N ALA A 255 -2.23 12.55 -20.86
CA ALA A 255 -1.23 12.48 -19.84
C ALA A 255 -0.04 11.60 -20.27
N PRO A 256 1.17 11.80 -19.70
CA PRO A 256 2.37 11.02 -20.05
C PRO A 256 2.19 9.53 -19.73
N PRO A 257 3.03 8.64 -20.28
CA PRO A 257 3.07 7.25 -19.88
C PRO A 257 3.36 7.13 -18.39
N PHE A 258 3.13 5.96 -17.82
CA PHE A 258 3.30 5.78 -16.38
C PHE A 258 4.77 5.87 -15.93
N ILE A 259 4.95 6.48 -14.78
CA ILE A 259 6.07 6.28 -13.87
C ILE A 259 5.56 5.49 -12.65
N THR A 260 6.44 5.04 -11.77
CA THR A 260 6.04 4.20 -10.61
C THR A 260 4.92 4.82 -9.78
N SER A 261 5.03 6.10 -9.46
CA SER A 261 4.05 6.80 -8.62
C SER A 261 2.67 6.89 -9.29
N THR A 262 2.63 7.29 -10.57
CA THR A 262 1.37 7.41 -11.31
C THR A 262 0.72 6.06 -11.60
N LEU A 263 1.52 5.00 -11.82
CA LEU A 263 1.00 3.63 -11.94
C LEU A 263 0.35 3.17 -10.62
N GLN A 264 0.99 3.41 -9.48
CA GLN A 264 0.43 3.05 -8.18
C GLN A 264 -0.87 3.82 -7.90
N GLN A 265 -0.93 5.10 -8.24
CA GLN A 265 -2.12 5.94 -8.08
C GLN A 265 -3.29 5.42 -8.92
N GLU A 266 -3.07 5.22 -10.22
CA GLU A 266 -4.13 4.78 -11.13
C GLU A 266 -4.58 3.33 -10.87
N ALA A 267 -3.66 2.44 -10.50
CA ALA A 267 -4.01 1.08 -10.10
C ALA A 267 -4.84 1.08 -8.80
N SER A 268 -4.58 1.99 -7.87
CA SER A 268 -5.38 2.16 -6.67
C SER A 268 -6.79 2.67 -6.99
N ARG A 269 -6.92 3.70 -7.82
CA ARG A 269 -8.19 4.32 -8.21
C ARG A 269 -9.06 3.38 -9.04
N LYS A 270 -8.53 2.86 -10.15
CA LYS A 270 -9.29 2.10 -11.16
C LYS A 270 -9.40 0.62 -10.86
N LEU A 271 -8.33 0.03 -10.27
CA LEU A 271 -8.26 -1.42 -10.09
C LEU A 271 -8.47 -1.83 -8.63
N ASN A 272 -8.53 -0.87 -7.69
CA ASN A 272 -8.58 -1.10 -6.25
C ASN A 272 -7.41 -1.97 -5.76
N MET A 273 -6.21 -1.75 -6.31
CA MET A 273 -4.98 -2.43 -5.94
C MET A 273 -4.16 -1.55 -4.99
N THR A 274 -3.63 -2.15 -3.91
CA THR A 274 -2.67 -1.43 -3.05
C THR A 274 -1.34 -1.20 -3.79
N PRO A 275 -0.55 -0.16 -3.46
CA PRO A 275 0.76 0.06 -4.06
C PRO A 275 1.66 -1.18 -4.03
N ARG A 276 1.71 -1.90 -2.89
CA ARG A 276 2.46 -3.16 -2.75
C ARG A 276 1.98 -4.24 -3.73
N ARG A 277 0.66 -4.38 -3.91
CA ARG A 277 0.10 -5.36 -4.85
C ARG A 277 0.38 -4.98 -6.29
N THR A 278 0.26 -3.70 -6.62
CA THR A 278 0.58 -3.17 -7.95
C THR A 278 2.03 -3.47 -8.33
N MET A 279 2.99 -3.16 -7.44
CA MET A 279 4.41 -3.40 -7.73
C MET A 279 4.74 -4.88 -7.84
N MET A 280 4.11 -5.74 -7.03
CA MET A 280 4.30 -7.19 -7.13
C MET A 280 3.83 -7.75 -8.48
N ILE A 281 2.71 -7.26 -9.01
CA ILE A 281 2.19 -7.70 -10.31
C ILE A 281 3.02 -7.10 -11.44
N ALA A 282 3.41 -5.83 -11.35
CA ALA A 282 4.29 -5.18 -12.32
C ALA A 282 5.64 -5.92 -12.43
N GLN A 283 6.22 -6.35 -11.31
CA GLN A 283 7.44 -7.18 -11.29
C GLN A 283 7.24 -8.49 -12.08
N GLN A 284 6.10 -9.17 -11.92
CA GLN A 284 5.79 -10.39 -12.66
C GLN A 284 5.68 -10.13 -14.17
N LEU A 285 5.02 -9.03 -14.56
CA LEU A 285 4.87 -8.65 -15.98
C LEU A 285 6.22 -8.27 -16.60
N TYR A 286 7.12 -7.65 -15.84
CA TYR A 286 8.46 -7.31 -16.31
C TYR A 286 9.35 -8.55 -16.43
N GLU A 287 9.40 -9.42 -15.41
CA GLU A 287 10.28 -10.59 -15.37
C GLU A 287 9.92 -11.67 -16.39
N GLY A 288 8.68 -11.71 -16.79
CA GLY A 288 8.15 -12.61 -17.81
C GLY A 288 6.99 -13.47 -17.32
N VAL A 289 6.02 -13.60 -18.19
CA VAL A 289 4.84 -14.47 -18.08
C VAL A 289 4.78 -15.39 -19.30
N GLU A 290 4.19 -16.57 -19.14
CA GLU A 290 4.02 -17.49 -20.26
C GLU A 290 2.91 -16.97 -21.17
N ILE A 291 3.22 -16.73 -22.42
CA ILE A 291 2.29 -16.30 -23.47
C ILE A 291 2.21 -17.42 -24.52
N SER A 292 1.02 -17.82 -24.88
CA SER A 292 0.74 -18.87 -25.86
C SER A 292 1.39 -18.54 -27.21
N GLY A 293 2.20 -19.45 -27.73
CA GLY A 293 2.96 -19.26 -28.98
C GLY A 293 4.29 -18.51 -28.82
N GLU A 294 4.45 -17.68 -27.80
CA GLU A 294 5.65 -16.87 -27.54
C GLU A 294 6.55 -17.47 -26.43
N GLY A 295 5.94 -18.24 -25.47
CA GLY A 295 6.57 -18.75 -24.26
C GLY A 295 6.76 -17.64 -23.23
N SER A 296 7.83 -17.71 -22.40
CA SER A 296 8.05 -16.70 -21.37
C SER A 296 8.51 -15.38 -21.99
N VAL A 297 7.74 -14.28 -21.72
CA VAL A 297 7.95 -12.94 -22.29
C VAL A 297 7.77 -11.88 -21.22
N GLY A 298 8.68 -10.91 -21.13
CA GLY A 298 8.50 -9.69 -20.36
C GLY A 298 7.54 -8.75 -21.08
N LEU A 299 6.40 -8.44 -20.48
CA LEU A 299 5.33 -7.67 -21.12
C LEU A 299 5.45 -6.16 -20.94
N ILE A 300 6.24 -5.68 -19.97
CA ILE A 300 6.42 -4.26 -19.70
C ILE A 300 7.90 -3.93 -19.50
N THR A 301 8.23 -2.64 -19.64
CA THR A 301 9.51 -2.07 -19.24
C THR A 301 9.68 -2.09 -17.72
N TYR A 302 10.88 -1.81 -17.24
CA TYR A 302 11.22 -1.77 -15.81
C TYR A 302 10.29 -0.81 -15.04
N MET A 303 9.67 -1.31 -13.98
CA MET A 303 8.56 -0.62 -13.30
C MET A 303 8.98 0.31 -12.18
N ARG A 304 10.25 0.32 -11.75
CA ARG A 304 10.76 1.26 -10.74
C ARG A 304 11.49 2.40 -11.44
N THR A 305 10.73 3.36 -11.94
CA THR A 305 11.26 4.49 -12.72
C THR A 305 10.47 5.76 -12.42
N ASP A 306 11.12 6.88 -12.50
CA ASP A 306 10.54 8.23 -12.54
C ASP A 306 10.79 8.91 -13.90
N SER A 307 11.39 8.19 -14.85
CA SER A 307 11.63 8.65 -16.21
C SER A 307 10.38 8.62 -17.07
N LEU A 308 10.22 9.63 -17.92
CA LEU A 308 9.18 9.72 -18.94
C LEU A 308 9.74 9.45 -20.35
N ARG A 309 11.02 9.07 -20.46
CA ARG A 309 11.66 8.74 -21.73
C ARG A 309 10.99 7.54 -22.38
N ILE A 310 10.90 7.56 -23.69
CA ILE A 310 10.39 6.47 -24.53
C ILE A 310 11.40 6.26 -25.64
N SER A 311 11.75 5.00 -25.96
CA SER A 311 12.62 4.69 -27.08
C SER A 311 11.97 5.04 -28.42
N GLU A 312 12.78 5.37 -29.43
CA GLU A 312 12.29 5.73 -30.77
C GLU A 312 11.52 4.59 -31.43
N GLU A 313 11.95 3.35 -31.20
CA GLU A 313 11.25 2.14 -31.70
C GLU A 313 9.86 2.02 -31.09
N ALA A 314 9.73 2.26 -29.77
CA ALA A 314 8.43 2.22 -29.10
C ALA A 314 7.50 3.35 -29.56
N LEU A 315 8.04 4.55 -29.84
CA LEU A 315 7.28 5.67 -30.39
C LEU A 315 6.76 5.32 -31.80
N ALA A 316 7.59 4.75 -32.66
CA ALA A 316 7.21 4.33 -34.00
C ALA A 316 6.12 3.23 -33.95
N ALA A 317 6.34 2.18 -33.16
CA ALA A 317 5.39 1.09 -32.97
C ALA A 317 4.03 1.56 -32.42
N ALA A 318 4.03 2.51 -31.48
CA ALA A 318 2.79 3.11 -30.98
C ALA A 318 2.04 3.87 -32.09
N GLY A 319 2.77 4.65 -32.91
CA GLY A 319 2.18 5.36 -34.05
C GLY A 319 1.52 4.43 -35.05
N ASP A 320 2.19 3.32 -35.39
CA ASP A 320 1.64 2.31 -36.31
C ASP A 320 0.41 1.61 -35.70
N ALA A 321 0.46 1.24 -34.43
CA ALA A 321 -0.67 0.64 -33.74
C ALA A 321 -1.88 1.58 -33.66
N ILE A 322 -1.66 2.88 -33.42
CA ILE A 322 -2.75 3.87 -33.39
C ILE A 322 -3.36 4.05 -34.76
N ARG A 323 -2.56 4.24 -35.79
CA ARG A 323 -3.06 4.41 -37.17
C ARG A 323 -3.85 3.20 -37.64
N SER A 324 -3.35 2.00 -37.37
CA SER A 324 -4.01 0.75 -37.83
C SER A 324 -5.31 0.45 -37.09
N ARG A 325 -5.39 0.74 -35.78
CA ARG A 325 -6.51 0.33 -34.93
C ARG A 325 -7.56 1.42 -34.73
N TYR A 326 -7.16 2.69 -34.71
CA TYR A 326 -8.06 3.82 -34.43
C TYR A 326 -8.20 4.78 -35.62
N GLY A 327 -7.31 4.70 -36.59
CA GLY A 327 -7.32 5.53 -37.77
C GLY A 327 -6.37 6.72 -37.70
N ALA A 328 -6.08 7.30 -38.89
CA ALA A 328 -5.07 8.37 -39.03
C ALA A 328 -5.38 9.63 -38.21
N ALA A 329 -6.66 9.97 -37.97
CA ALA A 329 -7.05 11.15 -37.20
C ALA A 329 -6.61 11.08 -35.71
N TYR A 330 -6.35 9.88 -35.18
CA TYR A 330 -5.96 9.68 -33.79
C TYR A 330 -4.45 9.77 -33.54
N TYR A 331 -3.65 9.95 -34.59
CA TYR A 331 -2.20 10.10 -34.49
C TYR A 331 -1.70 11.25 -35.37
N ALA A 332 -0.90 12.13 -34.80
CA ALA A 332 -0.26 13.21 -35.56
C ALA A 332 1.26 12.99 -35.69
N GLU A 333 1.97 13.05 -34.58
CA GLU A 333 3.43 12.92 -34.50
C GLU A 333 3.83 12.26 -33.19
N PRO A 334 5.05 11.71 -33.05
CA PRO A 334 5.54 11.17 -31.79
C PRO A 334 5.55 12.22 -30.70
N ARG A 335 4.90 11.95 -29.57
CA ARG A 335 4.86 12.86 -28.43
C ARG A 335 5.96 12.52 -27.43
N ARG A 336 6.89 13.44 -27.25
CA ARG A 336 7.97 13.33 -26.27
C ARG A 336 7.64 14.17 -25.03
N TYR A 337 7.83 13.57 -23.86
CA TYR A 337 7.59 14.21 -22.58
C TYR A 337 8.92 14.66 -21.95
N LYS A 338 8.93 15.85 -21.38
CA LYS A 338 10.12 16.34 -20.67
C LYS A 338 10.27 15.59 -19.35
N PRO A 339 11.45 15.05 -19.02
CA PRO A 339 11.72 14.46 -17.73
C PRO A 339 11.58 15.51 -16.62
N LYS A 340 11.23 15.09 -15.41
CA LYS A 340 11.36 15.94 -14.23
C LYS A 340 12.85 16.20 -13.98
N SER A 341 13.19 17.39 -13.48
CA SER A 341 14.56 17.70 -13.05
C SER A 341 15.04 16.64 -12.04
N GLY A 342 16.15 15.96 -12.33
CA GLY A 342 16.72 14.90 -11.48
C GLY A 342 16.17 13.49 -11.74
N ALA A 343 15.37 13.25 -12.80
CA ALA A 343 14.98 11.91 -13.20
C ALA A 343 16.17 11.10 -13.74
N GLN A 344 16.20 9.80 -13.47
CA GLN A 344 17.23 8.90 -13.98
C GLN A 344 17.08 8.72 -15.50
N ASP A 345 17.95 9.37 -16.29
CA ASP A 345 17.91 9.33 -17.75
C ASP A 345 18.16 7.92 -18.34
N ALA A 346 18.76 7.03 -17.55
CA ALA A 346 19.04 5.65 -17.96
C ALA A 346 17.78 4.79 -18.09
N HIS A 347 16.67 5.16 -17.42
CA HIS A 347 15.43 4.42 -17.44
C HIS A 347 14.46 4.93 -18.51
N GLU A 348 13.47 4.10 -18.83
CA GLU A 348 12.30 4.46 -19.62
C GLU A 348 11.04 4.53 -18.76
N ALA A 349 9.99 5.18 -19.31
CA ALA A 349 8.66 5.13 -18.76
C ALA A 349 8.10 3.68 -18.75
N ILE A 350 7.14 3.41 -17.89
CA ILE A 350 6.46 2.11 -17.83
C ILE A 350 5.51 1.99 -19.02
N ARG A 351 5.85 1.10 -19.94
CA ARG A 351 5.13 0.85 -21.19
C ARG A 351 5.11 -0.64 -21.54
N PRO A 352 4.24 -1.10 -22.45
CA PRO A 352 4.39 -2.44 -23.00
C PRO A 352 5.73 -2.58 -23.75
N SER A 353 6.39 -3.72 -23.59
CA SER A 353 7.62 -4.06 -24.31
C SER A 353 7.34 -4.31 -25.80
N ASN A 354 6.17 -4.86 -26.10
CA ASN A 354 5.67 -5.06 -27.46
C ASN A 354 4.22 -4.57 -27.58
N VAL A 355 4.00 -3.52 -28.33
CA VAL A 355 2.67 -2.89 -28.51
C VAL A 355 1.69 -3.83 -29.24
N ALA A 356 2.20 -4.75 -30.07
CA ALA A 356 1.39 -5.71 -30.82
C ALA A 356 0.77 -6.80 -29.95
N LEU A 357 1.27 -7.00 -28.72
CA LEU A 357 0.63 -7.84 -27.71
C LEU A 357 -0.53 -7.07 -27.05
N TYR A 358 -1.61 -6.90 -27.77
CA TYR A 358 -2.81 -6.24 -27.28
C TYR A 358 -3.35 -6.94 -26.02
N PRO A 359 -3.93 -6.20 -25.07
CA PRO A 359 -4.49 -6.80 -23.85
C PRO A 359 -5.44 -7.96 -24.14
N GLU A 360 -6.31 -7.83 -25.14
CA GLU A 360 -7.28 -8.86 -25.52
C GLU A 360 -6.61 -10.13 -26.09
N ALA A 361 -5.45 -10.00 -26.73
CA ALA A 361 -4.71 -11.15 -27.29
C ALA A 361 -4.04 -12.01 -26.21
N VAL A 362 -3.66 -11.40 -25.09
CA VAL A 362 -2.94 -12.07 -23.99
C VAL A 362 -3.83 -12.36 -22.78
N GLU A 363 -5.13 -12.06 -22.85
CA GLU A 363 -6.07 -12.21 -21.72
C GLU A 363 -6.11 -13.63 -21.17
N HIS A 364 -6.09 -14.62 -22.04
CA HIS A 364 -6.19 -16.05 -21.67
C HIS A 364 -4.95 -16.58 -20.94
N ASP A 365 -3.80 -15.96 -21.16
CA ASP A 365 -2.51 -16.36 -20.59
C ASP A 365 -2.24 -15.67 -19.24
N LEU A 366 -2.96 -14.59 -18.95
CA LEU A 366 -2.77 -13.76 -17.77
C LEU A 366 -3.77 -14.08 -16.66
N THR A 367 -3.31 -13.98 -15.43
CA THR A 367 -4.25 -13.91 -14.30
C THR A 367 -5.08 -12.64 -14.41
N LYS A 368 -6.29 -12.64 -13.82
CA LYS A 368 -7.19 -11.47 -13.85
C LYS A 368 -6.52 -10.17 -13.37
N GLU A 369 -5.64 -10.24 -12.39
CA GLU A 369 -4.94 -9.06 -11.87
C GLU A 369 -3.82 -8.62 -12.83
N GLN A 370 -3.07 -9.56 -13.41
CA GLN A 370 -2.04 -9.27 -14.42
C GLN A 370 -2.67 -8.63 -15.66
N TYR A 371 -3.76 -9.21 -16.18
CA TYR A 371 -4.51 -8.65 -17.30
C TYR A 371 -4.96 -7.21 -17.05
N ARG A 372 -5.62 -6.97 -15.90
CA ARG A 372 -6.12 -5.62 -15.56
C ARG A 372 -5.00 -4.60 -15.47
N LEU A 373 -3.86 -4.95 -14.87
CA LEU A 373 -2.72 -4.05 -14.76
C LEU A 373 -2.03 -3.84 -16.11
N TYR A 374 -1.85 -4.90 -16.89
CA TYR A 374 -1.29 -4.80 -18.24
C TYR A 374 -2.16 -3.92 -19.15
N LYS A 375 -3.49 -4.15 -19.14
CA LYS A 375 -4.44 -3.32 -19.89
C LYS A 375 -4.37 -1.85 -19.49
N LEU A 376 -4.23 -1.55 -18.21
CA LEU A 376 -4.06 -0.19 -17.71
C LEU A 376 -2.78 0.46 -18.28
N ILE A 377 -1.65 -0.26 -18.22
CA ILE A 377 -0.35 0.21 -18.74
C ILE A 377 -0.39 0.41 -20.24
N TRP A 378 -0.90 -0.57 -20.97
CA TRP A 378 -1.02 -0.53 -22.42
C TRP A 378 -1.91 0.63 -22.89
N SER A 379 -3.10 0.76 -22.32
CA SER A 379 -4.05 1.83 -22.66
C SER A 379 -3.48 3.22 -22.38
N ARG A 380 -2.81 3.41 -21.24
CA ARG A 380 -2.16 4.68 -20.90
C ARG A 380 -1.03 5.04 -21.88
N PHE A 381 -0.18 4.07 -22.21
CA PHE A 381 0.92 4.28 -23.15
C PHE A 381 0.41 4.68 -24.54
N ILE A 382 -0.54 3.94 -25.10
CA ILE A 382 -1.13 4.27 -26.39
C ILE A 382 -1.83 5.63 -26.35
N ALA A 383 -2.66 5.89 -25.34
CA ALA A 383 -3.33 7.17 -25.16
C ALA A 383 -2.34 8.34 -25.10
N SER A 384 -1.17 8.14 -24.48
CA SER A 384 -0.13 9.17 -24.39
C SER A 384 0.40 9.61 -25.76
N GLN A 385 0.31 8.77 -26.77
CA GLN A 385 0.77 9.04 -28.14
C GLN A 385 -0.37 9.47 -29.08
N MET A 386 -1.62 9.47 -28.61
CA MET A 386 -2.78 9.89 -29.41
C MET A 386 -2.95 11.41 -29.46
N THR A 387 -3.76 11.86 -30.42
CA THR A 387 -4.16 13.25 -30.58
C THR A 387 -5.02 13.72 -29.39
N ASN A 388 -5.07 15.04 -29.20
CA ASN A 388 -5.86 15.68 -28.14
C ASN A 388 -7.35 15.39 -28.32
N ALA A 389 -8.07 15.29 -27.22
CA ALA A 389 -9.52 15.38 -27.24
C ALA A 389 -9.95 16.84 -27.42
N LEU A 390 -10.96 17.08 -28.24
CA LEU A 390 -11.49 18.40 -28.55
C LEU A 390 -12.90 18.52 -28.02
N TYR A 391 -13.19 19.64 -27.40
CA TYR A 391 -14.51 19.96 -26.87
C TYR A 391 -14.95 21.31 -27.38
N ASP A 392 -16.19 21.40 -27.84
CA ASP A 392 -16.84 22.67 -28.07
C ASP A 392 -17.45 23.14 -26.76
N VAL A 393 -17.08 24.34 -26.33
CA VAL A 393 -17.55 24.97 -25.09
C VAL A 393 -18.39 26.17 -25.47
N THR A 394 -19.66 26.16 -25.04
CA THR A 394 -20.56 27.28 -25.15
C THR A 394 -20.77 27.86 -23.75
N ALA A 395 -20.46 29.12 -23.57
CA ALA A 395 -20.76 29.88 -22.36
C ALA A 395 -21.78 30.99 -22.70
N ILE A 396 -22.85 31.04 -21.94
CA ILE A 396 -23.91 32.07 -22.06
C ILE A 396 -23.84 32.93 -20.82
N GLU A 397 -23.88 34.25 -21.01
CA GLU A 397 -24.10 35.20 -19.96
C GLU A 397 -25.50 35.78 -20.13
N ALA A 398 -26.32 35.72 -19.10
CA ALA A 398 -27.64 36.35 -19.02
C ALA A 398 -27.60 37.36 -17.89
N ALA A 399 -28.14 38.54 -18.15
CA ALA A 399 -28.26 39.61 -17.15
C ALA A 399 -29.71 39.92 -16.83
N CYS A 400 -29.94 40.30 -15.58
CA CYS A 400 -31.17 40.87 -15.08
C CYS A 400 -30.80 42.09 -14.24
N GLY A 401 -31.08 43.32 -14.74
CA GLY A 401 -30.50 44.54 -14.16
C GLY A 401 -28.97 44.51 -14.20
N SER A 402 -28.31 44.69 -13.04
CA SER A 402 -26.84 44.60 -12.90
C SER A 402 -26.37 43.18 -12.64
N HIS A 403 -27.25 42.25 -12.29
CA HIS A 403 -26.91 40.89 -11.90
C HIS A 403 -26.67 40.00 -13.12
N VAL A 404 -25.54 39.26 -13.08
CA VAL A 404 -25.10 38.39 -14.16
C VAL A 404 -25.18 36.91 -13.72
N PHE A 405 -25.75 36.12 -14.60
CA PHE A 405 -25.82 34.66 -14.47
C PHE A 405 -25.07 33.99 -15.62
N ARG A 406 -24.40 32.88 -15.36
CA ARG A 406 -23.61 32.15 -16.34
C ARG A 406 -24.07 30.71 -16.46
N ALA A 407 -24.15 30.24 -17.69
CA ALA A 407 -24.32 28.83 -18.01
C ALA A 407 -23.21 28.41 -18.95
N THR A 408 -22.62 27.23 -18.69
CA THR A 408 -21.54 26.68 -19.52
C THR A 408 -21.84 25.23 -19.86
N HIS A 409 -21.80 24.90 -21.14
CA HIS A 409 -21.97 23.54 -21.61
C HIS A 409 -20.76 23.13 -22.46
N GLN A 410 -20.28 21.90 -22.24
CA GLN A 410 -19.15 21.32 -22.95
C GLN A 410 -19.62 20.04 -23.67
N SER A 411 -19.55 20.02 -24.99
CA SER A 411 -19.82 18.85 -25.80
C SER A 411 -18.54 18.30 -26.42
N MET A 412 -18.42 16.97 -26.51
CA MET A 412 -17.27 16.32 -27.13
C MET A 412 -17.37 16.46 -28.65
N LYS A 413 -16.39 17.14 -29.27
CA LYS A 413 -16.25 17.29 -30.72
C LYS A 413 -15.43 16.15 -31.31
N PHE A 414 -14.34 15.77 -30.68
CA PHE A 414 -13.49 14.68 -31.07
C PHE A 414 -12.89 14.00 -29.84
N SER A 415 -13.02 12.68 -29.76
CA SER A 415 -12.61 11.94 -28.56
C SER A 415 -11.08 11.88 -28.35
N GLY A 416 -10.28 11.89 -29.44
CA GLY A 416 -8.84 11.78 -29.32
C GLY A 416 -8.43 10.62 -28.38
N PHE A 417 -7.49 10.87 -27.46
CA PHE A 417 -6.98 9.86 -26.53
C PHE A 417 -8.05 9.31 -25.56
N THR A 418 -9.14 10.07 -25.30
CA THR A 418 -10.20 9.60 -24.38
C THR A 418 -11.00 8.43 -24.93
N ALA A 419 -10.83 8.10 -26.20
CA ALA A 419 -11.41 6.88 -26.81
C ALA A 419 -10.92 5.59 -26.13
N ILE A 420 -9.73 5.60 -25.50
CA ILE A 420 -9.14 4.42 -24.85
C ILE A 420 -8.83 4.65 -23.38
N TYR A 421 -8.57 5.88 -22.96
CA TYR A 421 -8.08 6.11 -21.61
C TYR A 421 -8.53 7.47 -21.05
N GLU A 422 -9.09 7.43 -19.88
CA GLU A 422 -9.30 8.60 -19.03
C GLU A 422 -8.63 8.39 -17.67
N GLU A 423 -8.10 9.44 -17.06
CA GLU A 423 -7.53 9.35 -15.72
C GLU A 423 -8.61 9.15 -14.66
N GLY A 424 -8.27 8.32 -13.64
CA GLY A 424 -9.09 8.20 -12.45
C GLY A 424 -9.00 9.47 -11.61
N ARG A 425 -10.13 9.90 -11.03
CA ARG A 425 -10.20 11.02 -10.09
C ARG A 425 -10.42 10.49 -8.67
N ASP A 426 -9.97 11.22 -7.68
CA ASP A 426 -10.27 10.93 -6.27
C ASP A 426 -11.61 11.55 -5.84
N ASP A 427 -12.10 12.56 -6.57
CA ASP A 427 -13.34 13.30 -6.32
C ASP A 427 -14.46 12.88 -7.27
N GLU A 428 -15.72 13.12 -6.87
CA GLU A 428 -16.90 12.90 -7.70
C GLU A 428 -16.85 13.80 -8.95
N GLN A 429 -17.32 13.29 -10.07
CA GLN A 429 -17.41 14.07 -11.30
C GLN A 429 -18.42 15.20 -11.12
N GLU A 430 -18.04 16.43 -11.48
CA GLU A 430 -19.01 17.49 -11.71
C GLU A 430 -20.05 17.03 -12.72
N LYS A 431 -21.32 17.19 -12.39
CA LYS A 431 -22.42 16.93 -13.33
C LYS A 431 -22.26 17.91 -14.49
N LEU A 432 -22.20 17.39 -15.70
CA LEU A 432 -22.24 18.22 -16.90
C LEU A 432 -23.62 18.87 -16.97
N ASP A 433 -23.65 20.17 -17.12
CA ASP A 433 -24.90 20.94 -17.34
C ASP A 433 -25.60 20.46 -18.60
N SER A 434 -26.93 20.61 -18.62
CA SER A 434 -27.77 20.24 -19.76
C SER A 434 -27.34 21.00 -21.03
N PRO A 435 -27.57 20.45 -22.23
CA PRO A 435 -27.28 21.17 -23.48
C PRO A 435 -27.92 22.56 -23.50
N LEU A 436 -27.14 23.57 -23.88
CA LEU A 436 -27.61 24.91 -23.98
C LEU A 436 -28.30 25.15 -25.32
N PRO A 437 -29.43 25.91 -25.36
CA PRO A 437 -30.06 26.29 -26.59
C PRO A 437 -29.18 27.29 -27.38
N ASP A 438 -29.37 27.34 -28.70
CA ASP A 438 -28.67 28.31 -29.55
C ASP A 438 -29.34 29.70 -29.37
N LEU A 439 -28.62 30.58 -28.68
CA LEU A 439 -29.06 31.92 -28.30
C LEU A 439 -28.20 33.01 -28.95
N ALA A 440 -28.78 34.18 -29.13
CA ALA A 440 -28.06 35.36 -29.62
C ALA A 440 -28.01 36.45 -28.53
N PRO A 441 -26.97 37.29 -28.49
CA PRO A 441 -26.95 38.49 -27.64
C PRO A 441 -28.16 39.37 -27.88
N GLY A 442 -28.79 39.88 -26.81
CA GLY A 442 -30.01 40.68 -26.85
C GLY A 442 -31.31 39.84 -26.83
N GLU A 443 -31.26 38.53 -26.91
CA GLU A 443 -32.44 37.67 -26.84
C GLU A 443 -33.08 37.74 -25.44
N ALA A 444 -34.40 37.95 -25.39
CA ALA A 444 -35.14 38.00 -24.14
C ALA A 444 -35.38 36.62 -23.56
N LEU A 445 -35.23 36.52 -22.24
CA LEU A 445 -35.39 35.27 -21.47
C LEU A 445 -36.46 35.52 -20.37
N THR A 446 -37.14 34.44 -19.99
CA THR A 446 -38.06 34.43 -18.86
C THR A 446 -37.61 33.47 -17.80
N ALA A 447 -37.52 33.93 -16.55
CA ALA A 447 -37.25 33.06 -15.43
C ALA A 447 -38.48 32.22 -15.09
N SER A 448 -38.33 30.91 -14.97
CA SER A 448 -39.38 29.98 -14.54
C SER A 448 -39.27 29.58 -13.08
N GLY A 449 -38.17 29.86 -12.45
CA GLY A 449 -37.93 29.59 -11.05
C GLY A 449 -36.47 29.82 -10.66
N PHE A 450 -36.28 30.06 -9.37
CA PHE A 450 -34.97 30.19 -8.74
C PHE A 450 -34.74 29.01 -7.77
N ASP A 451 -33.54 28.48 -7.76
CA ASP A 451 -33.10 27.47 -6.79
C ASP A 451 -31.98 28.06 -5.93
N LYS A 452 -32.27 28.24 -4.64
CA LYS A 452 -31.30 28.72 -3.66
C LYS A 452 -30.83 27.56 -2.78
N GLN A 453 -29.54 27.36 -2.69
CA GLN A 453 -28.97 26.26 -1.90
C GLN A 453 -27.92 26.76 -0.92
N GLN A 454 -28.06 26.36 0.34
CA GLN A 454 -27.09 26.59 1.39
C GLN A 454 -26.00 25.51 1.34
N HIS A 455 -24.77 25.93 1.40
CA HIS A 455 -23.60 25.06 1.42
C HIS A 455 -22.68 25.45 2.56
N PHE A 456 -21.86 24.49 2.97
CA PHE A 456 -20.75 24.71 3.89
C PHE A 456 -19.47 24.17 3.26
N THR A 457 -18.39 24.94 3.37
CA THR A 457 -17.08 24.47 2.93
C THR A 457 -16.75 23.16 3.64
N GLN A 458 -16.09 22.25 2.96
CA GLN A 458 -15.74 20.94 3.49
C GLN A 458 -14.26 20.91 3.90
N PRO A 459 -13.89 20.16 4.97
CA PRO A 459 -12.50 20.00 5.34
C PRO A 459 -11.72 19.29 4.21
N PRO A 460 -10.40 19.46 4.17
CA PRO A 460 -9.59 18.74 3.19
C PRO A 460 -9.78 17.23 3.33
N ALA A 461 -9.87 16.54 2.19
CA ALA A 461 -10.09 15.08 2.19
C ALA A 461 -8.92 14.35 2.84
N ARG A 462 -9.21 13.28 3.61
CA ARG A 462 -8.18 12.37 4.09
C ARG A 462 -7.45 11.73 2.92
N TYR A 463 -6.16 11.45 3.12
CA TYR A 463 -5.39 10.74 2.09
C TYR A 463 -5.98 9.35 1.81
N THR A 464 -6.01 8.99 0.53
CA THR A 464 -6.05 7.60 0.07
C THR A 464 -4.61 7.10 -0.10
N GLU A 465 -4.40 5.79 -0.34
CA GLU A 465 -3.06 5.30 -0.70
C GLU A 465 -2.53 6.01 -1.96
N ALA A 466 -3.41 6.29 -2.94
CA ALA A 466 -3.06 7.01 -4.16
C ALA A 466 -2.62 8.46 -3.89
N SER A 467 -3.44 9.22 -3.16
CA SER A 467 -3.12 10.63 -2.87
C SER A 467 -1.94 10.79 -1.89
N LEU A 468 -1.67 9.78 -1.03
CA LEU A 468 -0.46 9.78 -0.20
C LEU A 468 0.79 9.53 -1.03
N VAL A 469 0.78 8.58 -2.00
CA VAL A 469 1.88 8.39 -2.96
C VAL A 469 2.16 9.70 -3.70
N ARG A 470 1.11 10.35 -4.19
CA ARG A 470 1.22 11.64 -4.88
C ARG A 470 1.83 12.71 -3.98
N ALA A 471 1.35 12.87 -2.75
CA ALA A 471 1.87 13.86 -1.81
C ALA A 471 3.34 13.61 -1.44
N MET A 472 3.75 12.33 -1.27
CA MET A 472 5.14 11.97 -1.05
C MET A 472 6.02 12.32 -2.26
N GLU A 473 5.58 12.02 -3.47
CA GLU A 473 6.28 12.36 -4.71
C GLU A 473 6.44 13.88 -4.89
N GLU A 474 5.35 14.65 -4.75
CA GLU A 474 5.34 16.12 -4.89
C GLU A 474 6.27 16.80 -3.87
N LYS A 475 6.38 16.22 -2.67
CA LYS A 475 7.25 16.70 -1.59
C LYS A 475 8.67 16.14 -1.66
N GLY A 476 9.01 15.29 -2.63
CA GLY A 476 10.33 14.67 -2.77
C GLY A 476 10.66 13.61 -1.70
N VAL A 477 9.67 13.10 -0.98
CA VAL A 477 9.80 12.14 0.11
C VAL A 477 9.68 10.72 -0.42
N GLY A 478 10.77 9.97 -0.37
CA GLY A 478 10.86 8.62 -0.93
C GLY A 478 11.23 8.60 -2.42
N ARG A 479 11.29 7.40 -2.98
CA ARG A 479 11.68 7.15 -4.38
C ARG A 479 10.84 5.98 -4.94
N PRO A 480 10.85 5.71 -6.25
CA PRO A 480 10.10 4.63 -6.88
C PRO A 480 10.21 3.27 -6.17
N SER A 481 11.37 2.93 -5.63
CA SER A 481 11.60 1.69 -4.89
C SER A 481 10.96 1.67 -3.49
N THR A 482 10.62 2.81 -2.89
CA THR A 482 10.26 2.89 -1.46
C THR A 482 8.77 3.21 -1.18
N TYR A 483 8.04 3.89 -2.08
CA TYR A 483 6.64 4.29 -1.83
C TYR A 483 5.75 3.15 -1.32
N ALA A 484 5.74 2.03 -2.04
CA ALA A 484 4.88 0.89 -1.70
C ALA A 484 5.24 0.25 -0.35
N ALA A 485 6.54 0.16 -0.05
CA ALA A 485 7.05 -0.40 1.19
C ALA A 485 6.71 0.49 2.39
N ILE A 486 6.87 1.81 2.26
CA ILE A 486 6.57 2.79 3.31
C ILE A 486 5.08 2.76 3.66
N ILE A 487 4.19 2.85 2.65
CA ILE A 487 2.74 2.84 2.87
C ILE A 487 2.28 1.53 3.52
N ALA A 488 2.87 0.40 3.14
CA ALA A 488 2.60 -0.87 3.80
C ALA A 488 3.11 -0.86 5.25
N THR A 489 4.33 -0.35 5.51
CA THR A 489 4.95 -0.34 6.83
C THR A 489 4.15 0.48 7.84
N ILE A 490 3.71 1.69 7.50
CA ILE A 490 2.93 2.54 8.43
C ILE A 490 1.58 1.92 8.79
N GLN A 491 0.99 1.11 7.89
CA GLN A 491 -0.22 0.34 8.16
C GLN A 491 0.08 -0.94 8.96
N ASP A 492 1.12 -1.70 8.60
CA ASP A 492 1.54 -2.93 9.29
C ASP A 492 1.98 -2.65 10.75
N ARG A 493 2.53 -1.45 11.02
CA ARG A 493 2.89 -0.96 12.35
C ARG A 493 1.72 -0.35 13.13
N GLU A 494 0.53 -0.33 12.54
CA GLU A 494 -0.66 0.28 13.13
C GLU A 494 -0.48 1.78 13.46
N TYR A 495 0.39 2.51 12.77
CA TYR A 495 0.47 3.98 12.92
C TYR A 495 -0.66 4.65 12.18
N VAL A 496 -1.07 4.06 11.06
CA VAL A 496 -2.15 4.50 10.20
C VAL A 496 -3.10 3.33 9.95
N ILE A 497 -4.39 3.61 9.95
CA ILE A 497 -5.44 2.65 9.59
C ILE A 497 -6.14 3.09 8.31
N LYS A 498 -6.53 2.10 7.50
CA LYS A 498 -7.32 2.33 6.28
C LYS A 498 -8.76 1.92 6.49
N THR A 499 -9.69 2.88 6.39
CA THR A 499 -11.14 2.67 6.45
C THR A 499 -11.77 3.33 5.22
N ASP A 500 -12.59 2.61 4.49
CA ASP A 500 -13.27 3.08 3.26
C ASP A 500 -12.30 3.76 2.27
N LYS A 501 -11.16 3.11 2.04
CA LYS A 501 -10.03 3.58 1.20
C LYS A 501 -9.30 4.82 1.74
N LYS A 502 -9.74 5.44 2.82
CA LYS A 502 -9.15 6.63 3.43
C LYS A 502 -8.19 6.23 4.56
N LEU A 503 -7.09 6.93 4.66
CA LEU A 503 -6.06 6.74 5.69
C LEU A 503 -6.30 7.75 6.83
N SER A 504 -6.29 7.25 8.07
CA SER A 504 -6.35 8.08 9.27
C SER A 504 -5.31 7.61 10.30
N PRO A 505 -4.77 8.49 11.14
CA PRO A 505 -3.83 8.08 12.17
C PRO A 505 -4.54 7.29 13.26
N THR A 506 -3.84 6.34 13.86
CA THR A 506 -4.28 5.70 15.10
C THR A 506 -3.79 6.52 16.31
N LYS A 507 -4.35 6.25 17.49
CA LYS A 507 -3.82 6.85 18.72
C LYS A 507 -2.36 6.52 18.97
N LEU A 508 -1.92 5.34 18.55
CA LEU A 508 -0.51 4.96 18.59
C LEU A 508 0.32 5.82 17.62
N GLY A 509 -0.16 6.00 16.39
CA GLY A 509 0.50 6.85 15.39
C GLY A 509 0.62 8.30 15.86
N GLU A 510 -0.43 8.87 16.47
CA GLU A 510 -0.40 10.22 17.04
C GLU A 510 0.66 10.35 18.15
N VAL A 511 0.75 9.38 19.08
CA VAL A 511 1.73 9.40 20.18
C VAL A 511 3.16 9.25 19.65
N VAL A 512 3.39 8.33 18.70
CA VAL A 512 4.72 8.16 18.09
C VAL A 512 5.11 9.41 17.32
N ASN A 513 4.21 9.97 16.52
CA ASN A 513 4.44 11.21 15.76
C ASN A 513 4.73 12.39 16.70
N GLY A 514 3.96 12.53 17.78
CA GLY A 514 4.18 13.59 18.79
C GLY A 514 5.56 13.50 19.43
N LEU A 515 6.02 12.30 19.83
CA LEU A 515 7.37 12.10 20.36
C LEU A 515 8.43 12.47 19.32
N MET A 516 8.23 12.04 18.06
CA MET A 516 9.18 12.35 16.99
C MET A 516 9.24 13.85 16.69
N MET A 517 8.10 14.55 16.67
CA MET A 517 8.02 16.01 16.47
C MET A 517 8.72 16.79 17.57
N ASP A 518 8.59 16.32 18.81
CA ASP A 518 9.13 16.99 20.00
C ASP A 518 10.64 16.77 20.16
N ARG A 519 11.16 15.58 19.82
CA ARG A 519 12.54 15.17 20.12
C ARG A 519 13.44 15.02 18.90
N PHE A 520 12.86 14.79 17.71
CA PHE A 520 13.58 14.54 16.47
C PHE A 520 12.98 15.37 15.32
N PRO A 521 12.90 16.70 15.47
CA PRO A 521 12.23 17.56 14.48
C PRO A 521 12.84 17.46 13.08
N ASN A 522 14.17 17.26 13.01
CA ASN A 522 14.88 17.11 11.72
C ASN A 522 14.51 15.79 11.05
N ILE A 523 14.54 14.68 11.78
CA ILE A 523 14.24 13.33 11.21
C ILE A 523 12.83 13.25 10.64
N ILE A 524 11.87 13.96 11.24
CA ILE A 524 10.47 13.97 10.82
C ILE A 524 10.13 15.14 9.88
N SER A 525 11.12 16.01 9.56
CA SER A 525 10.93 17.09 8.60
C SER A 525 10.78 16.57 7.17
N VAL A 526 9.80 17.10 6.47
CA VAL A 526 9.57 16.84 5.03
C VAL A 526 10.74 17.36 4.22
N GLU A 527 11.15 18.59 4.51
CA GLU A 527 12.24 19.32 3.79
C GLU A 527 13.57 18.61 4.00
N PHE A 528 13.89 18.26 5.23
CA PHE A 528 15.12 17.53 5.56
C PHE A 528 15.17 16.17 4.86
N THR A 529 14.05 15.43 4.89
CA THR A 529 13.98 14.12 4.23
C THR A 529 14.09 14.24 2.71
N ALA A 530 13.46 15.24 2.09
CA ALA A 530 13.57 15.51 0.66
C ALA A 530 15.00 15.92 0.26
N ASP A 531 15.66 16.73 1.10
CA ASP A 531 17.04 17.13 0.85
C ASP A 531 18.01 15.95 0.97
N MET A 532 17.83 15.10 1.98
CA MET A 532 18.60 13.85 2.11
C MET A 532 18.44 12.93 0.90
N GLU A 533 17.20 12.80 0.35
CA GLU A 533 16.99 12.03 -0.88
C GLU A 533 17.73 12.65 -2.08
N LYS A 534 17.81 13.99 -2.18
CA LYS A 534 18.60 14.67 -3.21
C LYS A 534 20.11 14.44 -3.01
N GLN A 535 20.58 14.46 -1.77
CA GLN A 535 21.99 14.16 -1.48
C GLN A 535 22.37 12.74 -1.89
N LEU A 536 21.49 11.76 -1.66
CA LEU A 536 21.67 10.39 -2.14
C LEU A 536 21.66 10.29 -3.67
N ASP A 537 20.85 11.10 -4.35
CA ASP A 537 20.88 11.18 -5.82
C ASP A 537 22.17 11.85 -6.33
N GLN A 538 22.74 12.83 -5.60
CA GLN A 538 24.06 13.40 -5.90
C GLN A 538 25.19 12.38 -5.74
N VAL A 539 25.10 11.48 -4.75
CA VAL A 539 26.04 10.36 -4.63
C VAL A 539 25.95 9.44 -5.85
N GLU A 540 24.73 9.09 -6.26
CA GLU A 540 24.48 8.30 -7.46
C GLU A 540 25.06 8.94 -8.74
N ALA A 541 24.99 10.26 -8.85
CA ALA A 541 25.56 11.03 -9.95
C ALA A 541 27.10 11.22 -9.83
N GLY A 542 27.74 10.68 -8.79
CA GLY A 542 29.18 10.86 -8.52
C GLY A 542 29.60 12.28 -8.11
N GLN A 543 28.63 13.13 -7.75
CA GLN A 543 28.87 14.53 -7.37
C GLN A 543 29.23 14.70 -5.90
N ARG A 544 28.96 13.67 -5.07
CA ARG A 544 29.15 13.70 -3.63
C ARG A 544 29.64 12.35 -3.11
N ARG A 545 30.51 12.37 -2.08
CA ARG A 545 30.97 11.16 -1.38
C ARG A 545 29.91 10.69 -0.39
N TRP A 546 29.57 9.41 -0.41
CA TRP A 546 28.52 8.85 0.45
C TRP A 546 28.83 8.96 1.96
N LYS A 547 30.10 8.81 2.35
CA LYS A 547 30.56 8.92 3.74
C LYS A 547 30.38 10.35 4.30
N SER A 548 30.61 11.39 3.49
CA SER A 548 30.39 12.78 3.92
C SER A 548 28.90 13.07 4.21
N VAL A 549 27.99 12.43 3.47
CA VAL A 549 26.55 12.54 3.73
C VAL A 549 26.19 11.93 5.09
N LEU A 550 26.80 10.81 5.44
CA LEU A 550 26.56 10.15 6.73
C LEU A 550 27.15 10.95 7.90
N GLU A 551 28.35 11.50 7.74
CA GLU A 551 29.01 12.31 8.78
C GLU A 551 28.20 13.57 9.13
N GLU A 552 27.79 14.33 8.11
CA GLU A 552 26.94 15.51 8.29
C GLU A 552 25.61 15.16 8.98
N PHE A 553 24.99 14.07 8.57
CA PHE A 553 23.76 13.58 9.17
C PHE A 553 23.97 13.16 10.64
N TYR A 554 24.98 12.34 10.90
CA TYR A 554 25.16 11.68 12.18
C TYR A 554 25.46 12.67 13.30
N THR A 555 26.22 13.71 13.04
CA THR A 555 26.59 14.74 14.03
C THR A 555 25.35 15.36 14.70
N GLY A 556 24.38 15.81 13.91
CA GLY A 556 23.12 16.35 14.42
C GLY A 556 22.23 15.31 15.07
N PHE A 557 22.10 14.13 14.41
CA PHE A 557 21.26 13.06 14.89
C PHE A 557 21.73 12.47 16.23
N HIS A 558 23.04 12.32 16.43
CA HIS A 558 23.60 11.84 17.69
C HIS A 558 23.26 12.78 18.86
N GLN A 559 23.37 14.09 18.66
CA GLN A 559 23.01 15.07 19.68
C GLN A 559 21.52 14.99 20.03
N GLU A 560 20.63 14.92 19.02
CA GLU A 560 19.19 14.74 19.24
C GLU A 560 18.90 13.45 20.03
N MET A 561 19.64 12.36 19.78
CA MET A 561 19.49 11.10 20.53
C MET A 561 19.88 11.23 22.00
N VAL A 562 21.02 11.87 22.27
CA VAL A 562 21.50 12.10 23.66
C VAL A 562 20.49 12.95 24.43
N ASP A 563 20.06 14.06 23.84
CA ASP A 563 19.08 14.97 24.45
C ASP A 563 17.73 14.29 24.70
N ALA A 564 17.28 13.45 23.74
CA ALA A 564 16.04 12.70 23.89
C ALA A 564 16.11 11.62 24.98
N GLU A 565 17.23 10.90 25.09
CA GLU A 565 17.41 9.88 26.14
C GLU A 565 17.41 10.50 27.54
N GLU A 566 18.06 11.66 27.74
CA GLU A 566 18.08 12.36 28.97
C GLU A 566 16.70 12.93 29.33
N ALA A 567 16.07 13.67 28.42
CA ALA A 567 14.76 14.27 28.63
C ALA A 567 13.65 13.25 28.91
N LEU A 568 13.76 12.05 28.32
CA LEU A 568 12.78 10.98 28.51
C LEU A 568 13.17 9.99 29.62
N LYS A 569 14.27 10.20 30.38
CA LYS A 569 14.84 9.22 31.31
C LYS A 569 13.79 8.55 32.20
N ASP A 570 12.94 9.33 32.84
CA ASP A 570 11.91 8.85 33.78
C ASP A 570 10.49 8.87 33.22
N THR A 571 10.35 9.15 31.89
CA THR A 571 9.06 9.31 31.24
C THR A 571 8.72 8.04 30.47
N ARG A 572 7.47 7.58 30.63
CA ARG A 572 6.87 6.55 29.75
C ARG A 572 5.57 7.09 29.19
N LEU A 573 5.51 7.18 27.88
CA LEU A 573 4.34 7.66 27.16
C LEU A 573 3.27 6.56 27.12
N LYS A 574 2.06 6.91 27.56
CA LYS A 574 0.91 6.01 27.51
C LYS A 574 0.13 6.29 26.23
N VAL A 575 -0.10 5.27 25.44
CA VAL A 575 -1.05 5.37 24.31
C VAL A 575 -2.45 5.37 24.92
N PRO A 576 -3.29 6.37 24.63
CA PRO A 576 -4.68 6.38 25.07
C PRO A 576 -5.40 5.12 24.58
N ASP A 577 -6.15 4.50 25.48
CA ASP A 577 -6.92 3.32 25.13
C ASP A 577 -8.07 3.71 24.19
N GLU A 578 -8.34 2.88 23.21
CA GLU A 578 -9.51 3.02 22.35
C GLU A 578 -10.75 2.56 23.12
N VAL A 579 -11.69 3.48 23.36
CA VAL A 579 -12.92 3.21 24.11
C VAL A 579 -13.91 2.51 23.19
N SER A 580 -14.47 1.40 23.65
CA SER A 580 -15.53 0.65 22.97
C SER A 580 -16.90 1.09 23.49
N ASP A 581 -17.93 0.98 22.66
CA ASP A 581 -19.31 1.19 23.06
C ASP A 581 -19.84 0.07 23.99
N GLU A 582 -19.11 -1.05 24.09
CA GLU A 582 -19.46 -2.14 25.00
C GLU A 582 -19.15 -1.79 26.45
N LYS A 583 -20.12 -2.03 27.34
CA LYS A 583 -20.00 -1.79 28.77
C LYS A 583 -19.49 -3.02 29.53
N CYS A 584 -18.74 -2.78 30.57
CA CYS A 584 -18.29 -3.81 31.51
C CYS A 584 -19.49 -4.40 32.26
N GLU A 585 -19.66 -5.71 32.20
CA GLU A 585 -20.75 -6.44 32.85
C GLU A 585 -20.69 -6.40 34.40
N ILE A 586 -19.49 -6.05 34.97
CA ILE A 586 -19.28 -5.99 36.42
C ILE A 586 -19.49 -4.57 36.98
N CYS A 587 -18.95 -3.53 36.32
CA CYS A 587 -18.92 -2.16 36.87
C CYS A 587 -19.55 -1.09 35.97
N GLY A 588 -20.12 -1.46 34.82
CA GLY A 588 -20.85 -0.58 33.90
C GLY A 588 -19.99 0.41 33.11
N ARG A 589 -18.66 0.50 33.34
CA ARG A 589 -17.76 1.39 32.58
C ARG A 589 -17.61 0.89 31.15
N ASN A 590 -17.43 1.79 30.18
CA ASN A 590 -17.12 1.42 28.83
C ASN A 590 -15.81 0.63 28.79
N LEU A 591 -15.80 -0.48 28.04
CA LEU A 591 -14.61 -1.30 27.85
C LEU A 591 -13.61 -0.59 26.94
N VAL A 592 -12.34 -0.91 27.10
CA VAL A 592 -11.26 -0.38 26.26
C VAL A 592 -10.56 -1.51 25.54
N VAL A 593 -10.10 -1.22 24.32
CA VAL A 593 -9.34 -2.17 23.51
C VAL A 593 -7.91 -2.25 24.03
N LYS A 594 -7.49 -3.42 24.49
CA LYS A 594 -6.11 -3.71 24.89
C LYS A 594 -5.48 -4.71 23.94
N THR A 595 -4.17 -4.63 23.77
CA THR A 595 -3.41 -5.57 22.94
C THR A 595 -2.58 -6.50 23.83
N SER A 596 -2.66 -7.81 23.57
CA SER A 596 -1.84 -8.84 24.20
C SER A 596 -1.06 -9.63 23.14
N ARG A 597 -0.16 -10.51 23.58
CA ARG A 597 0.54 -11.47 22.68
C ARG A 597 -0.41 -12.38 21.88
N PHE A 598 -1.68 -12.46 22.26
CA PHE A 598 -2.71 -13.26 21.59
C PHE A 598 -3.63 -12.42 20.69
N GLY A 599 -3.43 -11.11 20.62
CA GLY A 599 -4.25 -10.18 19.84
C GLY A 599 -4.98 -9.14 20.70
N LYS A 600 -5.86 -8.37 20.05
CA LYS A 600 -6.69 -7.34 20.69
C LYS A 600 -7.84 -7.99 21.49
N PHE A 601 -8.17 -7.41 22.64
CA PHE A 601 -9.28 -7.82 23.50
C PHE A 601 -9.88 -6.60 24.21
N LEU A 602 -11.12 -6.71 24.66
CA LEU A 602 -11.77 -5.69 25.47
C LEU A 602 -11.43 -5.91 26.94
N ALA A 603 -11.04 -4.86 27.65
CA ALA A 603 -10.76 -4.89 29.06
C ALA A 603 -11.46 -3.72 29.80
N CYS A 604 -11.80 -3.93 31.03
CA CYS A 604 -12.34 -2.86 31.86
C CYS A 604 -11.21 -1.87 32.24
N PRO A 605 -11.39 -0.54 32.04
CA PRO A 605 -10.42 0.46 32.44
C PRO A 605 -10.26 0.57 33.98
N GLY A 606 -11.17 -0.04 34.75
CA GLY A 606 -11.10 -0.06 36.21
C GLY A 606 -10.10 -1.05 36.81
N TYR A 607 -9.19 -1.63 36.01
CA TYR A 607 -8.11 -2.46 36.56
C TYR A 607 -7.18 -1.63 37.46
N PRO A 608 -6.75 -2.14 38.65
CA PRO A 608 -6.85 -3.52 39.11
C PRO A 608 -8.16 -3.90 39.86
N ASP A 609 -9.03 -2.92 40.16
CA ASP A 609 -10.25 -3.16 40.96
C ASP A 609 -11.29 -4.00 40.19
N CYS A 610 -11.42 -3.77 38.88
CA CYS A 610 -12.24 -4.57 37.99
C CYS A 610 -11.37 -5.27 36.94
N LYS A 611 -11.31 -6.61 37.02
CA LYS A 611 -10.48 -7.44 36.14
C LYS A 611 -11.25 -8.02 34.95
N PHE A 612 -12.40 -7.46 34.59
CA PHE A 612 -13.22 -7.95 33.48
C PHE A 612 -12.51 -7.81 32.13
N THR A 613 -12.48 -8.89 31.37
CA THR A 613 -11.94 -8.90 30.01
C THR A 613 -12.85 -9.74 29.11
N LYS A 614 -13.01 -9.32 27.85
CA LYS A 614 -13.82 -9.98 26.84
C LYS A 614 -13.03 -10.04 25.52
N PRO A 615 -12.96 -11.21 24.84
CA PRO A 615 -12.34 -11.27 23.53
C PRO A 615 -13.16 -10.46 22.51
N ILE A 616 -12.48 -9.74 21.60
CA ILE A 616 -13.15 -9.11 20.46
C ILE A 616 -13.54 -10.21 19.50
N THR A 617 -14.85 -10.39 19.29
CA THR A 617 -15.41 -11.41 18.41
C THR A 617 -16.11 -10.75 17.23
N GLU A 618 -15.73 -11.14 16.03
CA GLU A 618 -16.39 -10.71 14.79
C GLU A 618 -17.58 -11.64 14.52
N LYS A 619 -18.79 -11.07 14.54
CA LYS A 619 -19.99 -11.80 14.14
C LYS A 619 -19.99 -11.98 12.63
N MET A 620 -20.15 -13.20 12.19
CA MET A 620 -20.24 -13.55 10.78
C MET A 620 -21.69 -13.46 10.28
N PRO A 621 -21.91 -13.19 8.99
CA PRO A 621 -23.22 -13.34 8.40
C PRO A 621 -23.71 -14.80 8.51
N GLY A 622 -25.04 -14.97 8.57
CA GLY A 622 -25.67 -16.28 8.71
C GLY A 622 -25.83 -16.75 10.16
N ARG A 623 -26.51 -17.86 10.33
CA ARG A 623 -26.90 -18.46 11.62
C ARG A 623 -26.30 -19.83 11.80
N CYS A 624 -26.07 -20.20 13.03
CA CYS A 624 -25.57 -21.53 13.37
C CYS A 624 -26.58 -22.64 12.91
N PRO A 625 -26.13 -23.59 12.08
CA PRO A 625 -27.02 -24.62 11.56
C PRO A 625 -27.55 -25.59 12.65
N LYS A 626 -26.92 -25.64 13.84
CA LYS A 626 -27.37 -26.48 14.95
C LYS A 626 -28.40 -25.82 15.89
N CYS A 627 -28.29 -24.48 16.10
CA CYS A 627 -29.10 -23.82 17.13
C CYS A 627 -29.62 -22.43 16.73
N GLY A 628 -29.40 -21.97 15.52
CA GLY A 628 -29.87 -20.68 15.02
C GLY A 628 -29.16 -19.44 15.57
N SER A 629 -28.26 -19.57 16.57
CA SER A 629 -27.52 -18.45 17.17
C SER A 629 -26.43 -17.91 16.22
N ALA A 630 -25.83 -16.76 16.55
CA ALA A 630 -24.79 -16.16 15.72
C ALA A 630 -23.55 -17.03 15.60
N ILE A 631 -22.85 -16.92 14.46
CA ILE A 631 -21.56 -17.56 14.23
C ILE A 631 -20.48 -16.50 14.42
N LEU A 632 -19.46 -16.83 15.20
CA LEU A 632 -18.33 -15.98 15.52
C LEU A 632 -17.06 -16.45 14.82
N LYS A 633 -16.30 -15.54 14.25
CA LYS A 633 -14.96 -15.80 13.75
C LYS A 633 -13.97 -15.81 14.92
N ARG A 634 -13.18 -16.86 15.02
CA ARG A 634 -12.18 -17.06 16.06
C ARG A 634 -10.84 -17.44 15.44
N LYS A 635 -9.75 -17.32 16.20
CA LYS A 635 -8.42 -17.77 15.79
C LYS A 635 -7.98 -18.97 16.62
N SER A 636 -7.45 -19.98 15.96
CA SER A 636 -6.84 -21.16 16.62
C SER A 636 -5.50 -20.77 17.27
N LYS A 637 -4.95 -21.65 18.12
CA LYS A 637 -3.61 -21.47 18.72
C LYS A 637 -2.48 -21.29 17.67
N ARG A 638 -2.69 -21.77 16.44
CA ARG A 638 -1.76 -21.64 15.31
C ARG A 638 -2.06 -20.42 14.42
N GLY A 639 -2.97 -19.50 14.83
CA GLY A 639 -3.31 -18.28 14.10
C GLY A 639 -4.33 -18.44 12.96
N TYR A 640 -4.80 -19.64 12.65
CA TYR A 640 -5.78 -19.87 11.59
C TYR A 640 -7.20 -19.46 12.04
N ALA A 641 -7.94 -18.79 11.16
CA ALA A 641 -9.33 -18.43 11.40
C ALA A 641 -10.23 -19.69 11.33
N TYR A 642 -11.15 -19.81 12.29
CA TYR A 642 -12.24 -20.80 12.29
C TYR A 642 -13.52 -20.13 12.77
N TYR A 643 -14.66 -20.74 12.48
CA TYR A 643 -15.97 -20.19 12.75
C TYR A 643 -16.72 -21.10 13.72
N ALA A 644 -17.25 -20.53 14.79
CA ALA A 644 -17.92 -21.30 15.84
C ALA A 644 -19.18 -20.58 16.33
N CYS A 645 -20.14 -21.34 16.81
CA CYS A 645 -21.34 -20.79 17.43
C CYS A 645 -20.98 -19.92 18.65
N GLU A 646 -21.70 -18.82 18.86
CA GLU A 646 -21.54 -17.95 20.04
C GLU A 646 -21.78 -18.67 21.35
N ARG A 647 -22.67 -19.69 21.36
CA ARG A 647 -22.95 -20.54 22.53
C ARG A 647 -21.81 -21.50 22.90
N GLY A 648 -20.72 -21.49 22.13
CA GLY A 648 -19.50 -22.26 22.41
C GLY A 648 -19.76 -23.74 22.62
N ALA A 649 -19.26 -24.29 23.73
CA ALA A 649 -19.38 -25.73 24.06
C ALA A 649 -20.83 -26.20 24.21
N ALA A 650 -21.77 -25.34 24.62
CA ALA A 650 -23.17 -25.70 24.77
C ALA A 650 -23.87 -26.06 23.44
N CYS A 651 -23.36 -25.51 22.30
CA CYS A 651 -23.86 -25.89 20.98
C CYS A 651 -22.88 -26.84 20.24
N GLY A 652 -21.57 -26.67 20.45
CA GLY A 652 -20.51 -27.49 19.85
C GLY A 652 -20.32 -27.32 18.33
N PHE A 653 -20.98 -26.35 17.71
CA PHE A 653 -20.77 -26.10 16.26
C PHE A 653 -19.48 -25.36 16.00
N MET A 654 -18.65 -25.92 15.13
CA MET A 654 -17.39 -25.33 14.65
C MET A 654 -17.13 -25.76 13.21
N THR A 655 -16.61 -24.85 12.40
CA THR A 655 -16.21 -25.11 11.01
C THR A 655 -15.03 -24.24 10.59
N TRP A 656 -14.26 -24.73 9.59
CA TRP A 656 -13.22 -23.97 8.91
C TRP A 656 -13.75 -23.25 7.67
N ASP A 657 -14.98 -23.58 7.24
CA ASP A 657 -15.63 -22.96 6.09
C ASP A 657 -16.28 -21.64 6.51
N VAL A 658 -16.17 -20.63 5.65
CA VAL A 658 -16.63 -19.27 5.92
C VAL A 658 -18.14 -19.19 5.77
N PRO A 659 -18.89 -18.79 6.80
CA PRO A 659 -20.33 -18.54 6.68
C PRO A 659 -20.61 -17.42 5.68
N THR A 660 -21.67 -17.56 4.90
CA THR A 660 -22.12 -16.54 3.94
C THR A 660 -23.42 -15.88 4.41
N ASP A 661 -23.81 -14.81 3.75
CA ASP A 661 -25.09 -14.12 3.89
C ASP A 661 -26.25 -14.81 3.15
N GLN A 662 -25.97 -15.96 2.49
CA GLN A 662 -26.93 -16.71 1.69
C GLN A 662 -27.43 -17.92 2.47
N ASP A 663 -28.73 -18.12 2.47
CA ASP A 663 -29.35 -19.33 2.98
C ASP A 663 -29.62 -20.33 1.85
N CYS A 664 -29.60 -21.61 2.18
CA CYS A 664 -29.88 -22.68 1.22
C CYS A 664 -31.35 -22.61 0.76
N PRO A 665 -31.60 -22.54 -0.56
CA PRO A 665 -32.97 -22.42 -1.07
C PRO A 665 -33.85 -23.65 -0.77
N VAL A 666 -33.23 -24.78 -0.39
CA VAL A 666 -33.93 -26.03 -0.11
C VAL A 666 -34.22 -26.20 1.38
N CYS A 667 -33.24 -25.99 2.27
CA CYS A 667 -33.41 -26.25 3.71
C CYS A 667 -33.38 -25.00 4.57
N GLY A 668 -33.19 -23.80 4.01
CA GLY A 668 -33.15 -22.52 4.74
C GLY A 668 -31.95 -22.33 5.67
N GLN A 669 -30.98 -23.26 5.72
CA GLN A 669 -29.81 -23.13 6.55
C GLN A 669 -28.73 -22.30 5.84
N THR A 670 -27.93 -21.59 6.64
CA THR A 670 -26.78 -20.79 6.14
C THR A 670 -25.87 -21.61 5.27
N MET A 671 -25.54 -21.08 4.10
CA MET A 671 -24.55 -21.65 3.19
C MET A 671 -23.14 -21.23 3.59
N PHE A 672 -22.18 -22.08 3.28
CA PHE A 672 -20.75 -21.87 3.59
C PHE A 672 -19.93 -21.83 2.32
N LYS A 673 -18.76 -21.19 2.38
CA LYS A 673 -17.76 -21.26 1.31
C LYS A 673 -16.39 -21.63 1.87
N ARG A 674 -15.58 -22.36 1.10
CA ARG A 674 -14.21 -22.68 1.51
C ARG A 674 -13.39 -21.42 1.71
N SER A 675 -12.55 -21.41 2.77
CA SER A 675 -11.55 -20.38 2.96
C SER A 675 -10.40 -20.56 1.95
N GLY A 676 -10.18 -19.59 1.04
CA GLY A 676 -9.12 -19.65 0.03
C GLY A 676 -9.12 -18.43 -0.87
N LYS A 677 -8.05 -18.30 -1.71
CA LYS A 677 -7.96 -17.25 -2.71
C LYS A 677 -8.82 -17.66 -3.93
N GLY A 678 -9.87 -16.89 -4.22
CA GLY A 678 -10.76 -17.06 -5.36
C GLY A 678 -12.24 -16.94 -4.99
N ALA A 679 -13.08 -16.72 -5.99
CA ALA A 679 -14.54 -16.71 -5.84
C ALA A 679 -15.07 -18.16 -5.70
N MET A 680 -15.05 -18.70 -4.49
CA MET A 680 -15.60 -20.02 -4.21
C MET A 680 -17.13 -19.92 -4.14
N LYS A 681 -17.83 -20.79 -4.86
CA LYS A 681 -19.29 -20.87 -4.80
C LYS A 681 -19.75 -21.31 -3.40
N PRO A 682 -20.79 -20.68 -2.82
CA PRO A 682 -21.40 -21.15 -1.59
C PRO A 682 -21.99 -22.55 -1.75
N PHE A 683 -21.96 -23.34 -0.69
CA PHE A 683 -22.52 -24.71 -0.67
C PHE A 683 -23.32 -24.94 0.61
N CYS A 684 -24.30 -25.86 0.55
CA CYS A 684 -25.04 -26.32 1.70
C CYS A 684 -24.23 -27.39 2.46
N ALA A 685 -24.09 -27.23 3.76
CA ALA A 685 -23.36 -28.15 4.64
C ALA A 685 -24.27 -29.10 5.41
N ASN A 686 -25.61 -29.05 5.21
CA ASN A 686 -26.56 -29.91 5.88
C ASN A 686 -26.63 -31.29 5.19
N PRO A 687 -26.20 -32.38 5.84
CA PRO A 687 -26.19 -33.72 5.24
C PRO A 687 -27.59 -34.27 4.84
N GLU A 688 -28.66 -33.78 5.51
CA GLU A 688 -30.02 -34.19 5.25
C GLU A 688 -30.70 -33.41 4.11
N CYS A 689 -30.02 -32.45 3.53
CA CYS A 689 -30.56 -31.61 2.47
C CYS A 689 -30.21 -32.17 1.09
N SER A 690 -31.14 -32.20 0.14
CA SER A 690 -30.88 -32.60 -1.22
C SER A 690 -29.88 -31.69 -1.96
N ASN A 691 -29.66 -30.46 -1.45
CA ASN A 691 -28.61 -29.53 -1.96
C ASN A 691 -27.30 -29.65 -1.18
N PHE A 692 -27.08 -30.73 -0.44
CA PHE A 692 -25.84 -30.96 0.29
C PHE A 692 -24.68 -31.21 -0.67
N LEU A 693 -23.57 -30.53 -0.40
CA LEU A 693 -22.32 -30.75 -1.12
C LEU A 693 -21.31 -31.48 -0.22
N PRO A 694 -20.96 -32.75 -0.53
CA PRO A 694 -19.97 -33.51 0.23
C PRO A 694 -18.59 -32.83 0.26
N GLU A 695 -17.81 -33.11 1.29
CA GLU A 695 -16.54 -32.40 1.56
C GLU A 695 -15.51 -32.56 0.43
N ASP A 696 -15.44 -33.70 -0.20
CA ASP A 696 -14.60 -34.04 -1.34
C ASP A 696 -14.94 -33.24 -2.61
N LYS A 697 -16.19 -32.77 -2.74
CA LYS A 697 -16.70 -31.98 -3.88
C LYS A 697 -16.74 -30.46 -3.65
N ARG A 698 -16.35 -29.99 -2.43
CA ARG A 698 -16.37 -28.56 -2.07
C ARG A 698 -15.22 -27.71 -2.63
N GLY A 699 -14.48 -28.18 -3.67
CA GLY A 699 -13.39 -27.46 -4.34
C GLY A 699 -12.03 -27.64 -3.67
N TYR A 700 -10.99 -27.11 -4.29
CA TYR A 700 -9.53 -27.29 -4.12
C TYR A 700 -9.04 -27.98 -2.83
N ARG A 701 -8.58 -29.24 -2.98
CA ARG A 701 -7.82 -29.97 -1.95
C ARG A 701 -6.34 -29.57 -2.08
N ARG A 702 -5.72 -29.01 -1.01
CA ARG A 702 -4.26 -29.06 -0.90
C ARG A 702 -3.84 -30.51 -0.97
N LYS A 703 -2.95 -30.87 -1.89
CA LYS A 703 -2.24 -32.16 -1.86
C LYS A 703 -1.53 -32.24 -0.52
N SER A 704 -2.06 -33.03 0.40
CA SER A 704 -1.29 -33.50 1.54
C SER A 704 -0.28 -34.53 1.01
N THR A 705 0.99 -34.31 1.26
CA THR A 705 1.99 -35.39 1.17
C THR A 705 1.50 -36.52 2.07
N ALA A 706 1.26 -37.65 1.45
CA ALA A 706 0.76 -38.86 2.10
C ALA A 706 1.79 -39.35 3.13
N THR A 707 1.47 -39.25 4.40
CA THR A 707 1.81 -40.19 5.50
C THR A 707 1.05 -39.70 6.74
N GLY A 708 0.08 -40.48 7.21
CA GLY A 708 -0.60 -40.25 8.48
C GLY A 708 -2.13 -40.09 8.42
N GLU A 709 -2.83 -40.97 7.73
CA GLU A 709 -4.26 -41.12 7.87
C GLU A 709 -4.53 -42.26 8.87
N ALA A 710 -5.08 -41.92 10.00
CA ALA A 710 -5.96 -42.68 10.92
C ALA A 710 -5.92 -42.21 12.38
N ALA A 711 -5.07 -41.21 12.75
CA ALA A 711 -4.90 -40.86 14.17
C ALA A 711 -5.53 -39.52 14.61
N THR A 712 -6.26 -38.79 13.73
CA THR A 712 -6.69 -37.42 14.03
C THR A 712 -8.15 -37.24 14.42
N ALA A 713 -8.99 -38.22 14.25
CA ALA A 713 -10.41 -38.16 14.70
C ALA A 713 -10.59 -38.57 16.17
N GLU A 714 -9.83 -39.55 16.63
CA GLU A 714 -9.89 -40.03 18.02
C GLU A 714 -9.16 -39.12 19.01
N SER A 715 -7.99 -38.57 18.63
CA SER A 715 -7.22 -37.67 19.51
C SER A 715 -7.90 -36.29 19.76
N ASN A 716 -8.77 -35.86 18.87
CA ASN A 716 -9.51 -34.61 19.07
C ASN A 716 -10.78 -34.82 19.94
N ALA A 717 -11.32 -36.03 20.00
CA ALA A 717 -12.42 -36.37 20.88
C ALA A 717 -11.92 -36.57 22.32
N GLU A 718 -10.74 -37.19 22.51
CA GLU A 718 -10.09 -37.35 23.81
C GLU A 718 -9.62 -36.03 24.42
N ALA A 719 -9.05 -35.13 23.64
CA ALA A 719 -8.62 -33.81 24.12
C ALA A 719 -9.82 -32.92 24.54
N ALA A 720 -10.96 -33.07 23.87
CA ALA A 720 -12.19 -32.36 24.26
C ALA A 720 -12.84 -32.96 25.53
N ALA A 721 -12.74 -34.28 25.74
CA ALA A 721 -13.20 -34.96 26.92
C ALA A 721 -12.33 -34.64 28.15
N GLU A 722 -11.00 -34.61 28.00
CA GLU A 722 -10.07 -34.24 29.07
C GLU A 722 -10.22 -32.76 29.51
N ALA A 723 -10.48 -31.85 28.57
CA ALA A 723 -10.78 -30.45 28.91
C ALA A 723 -12.07 -30.25 29.65
N ALA A 724 -13.09 -31.06 29.34
CA ALA A 724 -14.39 -31.07 30.07
C ALA A 724 -14.25 -31.65 31.47
N GLN A 725 -13.45 -32.71 31.64
CA GLN A 725 -13.19 -33.30 32.95
C GLN A 725 -12.40 -32.38 33.90
N LYS A 726 -11.36 -31.69 33.39
CA LYS A 726 -10.62 -30.70 34.19
C LYS A 726 -11.47 -29.51 34.63
N GLN A 727 -12.41 -29.04 33.81
CA GLN A 727 -13.36 -27.99 34.23
C GLN A 727 -14.41 -28.47 35.24
N ALA A 728 -14.77 -29.74 35.22
CA ALA A 728 -15.68 -30.32 36.22
C ALA A 728 -14.98 -30.56 37.57
N GLU A 729 -13.66 -30.88 37.55
CA GLU A 729 -12.87 -31.02 38.79
C GLU A 729 -12.56 -29.67 39.43
N GLU A 730 -12.29 -28.59 38.65
CA GLU A 730 -12.14 -27.23 39.19
C GLU A 730 -13.43 -26.67 39.78
N LYS A 731 -14.61 -27.00 39.22
CA LYS A 731 -15.92 -26.65 39.84
C LYS A 731 -16.18 -27.40 41.14
N LYS A 732 -15.80 -28.66 41.24
CA LYS A 732 -15.91 -29.43 42.50
C LYS A 732 -14.91 -29.01 43.56
N ALA A 733 -13.74 -28.49 43.17
CA ALA A 733 -12.77 -27.95 44.11
C ALA A 733 -13.19 -26.59 44.68
N THR A 734 -13.89 -25.77 43.90
CA THR A 734 -14.43 -24.46 44.36
C THR A 734 -15.69 -24.63 45.25
N GLU A 735 -16.52 -25.64 45.03
CA GLU A 735 -17.64 -25.93 45.92
C GLU A 735 -17.21 -26.56 47.25
N LYS A 736 -16.11 -27.35 47.32
CA LYS A 736 -15.57 -27.89 48.59
C LYS A 736 -14.85 -26.80 49.40
N ALA A 737 -14.39 -25.70 48.81
CA ALA A 737 -13.78 -24.60 49.54
C ALA A 737 -14.77 -23.63 50.20
N ALA A 738 -16.04 -23.68 49.79
CA ALA A 738 -17.13 -22.83 50.34
C ALA A 738 -17.83 -23.39 51.57
N ALA A 739 -17.51 -24.64 52.01
CA ALA A 739 -18.25 -25.35 53.05
C ALA A 739 -17.52 -25.52 54.42
N LYS A 740 -16.43 -24.78 54.68
CA LYS A 740 -15.75 -24.77 56.00
C LYS A 740 -15.45 -23.36 56.49
N LYS A 741 -16.38 -22.81 57.27
CA LYS A 741 -16.12 -21.90 58.39
C LYS A 741 -16.62 -22.58 59.66
N PRO A 742 -15.81 -22.52 60.76
CA PRO A 742 -16.24 -21.67 61.87
C PRO A 742 -15.12 -20.98 62.68
N THR A 743 -15.43 -19.81 63.08
CA THR A 743 -15.34 -19.09 64.39
C THR A 743 -14.11 -19.21 65.31
N GLU A 744 -13.61 -18.01 65.66
CA GLU A 744 -13.13 -17.49 66.98
C GLU A 744 -11.78 -17.95 67.56
N LYS A 745 -10.88 -17.09 67.93
CA LYS A 745 -10.67 -16.07 68.94
C LYS A 745 -9.24 -15.60 69.05
N ALA A 746 -9.11 -14.30 69.26
CA ALA A 746 -8.04 -13.48 69.77
C ALA A 746 -6.83 -14.09 70.52
N ALA A 747 -5.62 -13.57 70.31
CA ALA A 747 -4.82 -12.88 71.29
C ALA A 747 -3.42 -12.49 70.76
N ALA A 748 -2.99 -11.35 71.23
CA ALA A 748 -1.79 -10.58 70.94
C ALA A 748 -0.43 -11.28 71.26
N LYS A 749 0.62 -10.90 70.56
CA LYS A 749 1.83 -10.20 71.05
C LYS A 749 2.99 -10.28 70.07
N LYS A 750 3.59 -9.11 69.79
CA LYS A 750 4.93 -8.87 69.24
C LYS A 750 6.00 -9.09 70.36
N PRO A 751 7.32 -8.91 70.13
CA PRO A 751 8.23 -8.98 68.96
C PRO A 751 9.58 -9.69 69.31
N ALA A 752 10.52 -9.81 68.35
CA ALA A 752 11.96 -9.56 68.46
C ALA A 752 12.78 -10.40 67.44
N ALA A 753 13.44 -9.79 66.59
CA ALA A 753 14.84 -9.50 66.24
C ALA A 753 15.88 -10.65 66.46
N LYS A 754 16.62 -10.93 65.44
CA LYS A 754 18.07 -10.79 65.25
C LYS A 754 18.75 -11.90 64.40
N LYS A 755 19.52 -11.41 63.41
CA LYS A 755 20.90 -11.70 63.02
C LYS A 755 21.22 -12.97 62.20
N ALA A 756 21.57 -12.72 60.95
CA ALA A 756 22.89 -12.83 60.28
C ALA A 756 23.62 -14.19 60.30
N ALA A 757 23.95 -14.68 59.14
CA ALA A 757 25.34 -14.95 58.69
C ALA A 757 25.40 -15.64 57.31
N ALA A 758 26.37 -15.25 56.56
CA ALA A 758 26.76 -15.64 55.23
C ALA A 758 27.25 -17.09 55.08
N LYS A 759 27.13 -17.64 53.83
CA LYS A 759 28.22 -18.32 53.09
C LYS A 759 27.80 -18.74 51.67
N LYS A 760 28.58 -18.34 50.69
CA LYS A 760 28.72 -18.85 49.30
C LYS A 760 29.64 -20.10 49.32
N PRO A 761 29.92 -20.81 48.20
CA PRO A 761 29.22 -21.01 46.91
C PRO A 761 29.24 -22.51 46.46
N ALA A 762 28.49 -22.85 45.42
CA ALA A 762 28.94 -23.83 44.40
C ALA A 762 28.05 -23.85 43.16
N ALA A 763 28.70 -23.87 42.02
CA ALA A 763 28.19 -23.86 40.67
C ALA A 763 27.55 -25.18 40.23
N LYS A 764 26.47 -25.12 39.38
CA LYS A 764 26.21 -26.13 38.33
C LYS A 764 25.29 -25.59 37.24
N LYS A 765 25.85 -25.56 36.05
CA LYS A 765 25.34 -25.64 34.66
C LYS A 765 23.86 -25.37 34.39
N ALA A 766 23.63 -24.28 33.67
CA ALA A 766 22.39 -23.91 32.99
C ALA A 766 22.28 -24.61 31.63
N SER A 767 21.12 -25.20 31.36
CA SER A 767 20.67 -25.58 30.02
C SER A 767 19.98 -24.39 29.36
N LYS A 768 20.48 -23.97 28.20
CA LYS A 768 19.88 -22.94 27.35
C LYS A 768 18.52 -23.42 26.83
N LYS A 769 17.45 -22.71 27.17
CA LYS A 769 16.21 -22.66 26.39
C LYS A 769 16.32 -21.44 25.47
N THR A 770 16.33 -21.71 24.19
CA THR A 770 16.24 -20.72 23.11
C THR A 770 14.82 -20.14 23.09
N GLU A 771 14.70 -18.85 23.33
CA GLU A 771 13.50 -18.07 23.00
C GLU A 771 13.48 -17.79 21.48
N PRO A 772 12.28 -17.72 20.83
CA PRO A 772 12.20 -17.40 19.42
C PRO A 772 12.50 -15.91 19.19
N GLU A 773 13.45 -15.66 18.32
CA GLU A 773 13.80 -14.32 17.82
C GLU A 773 12.60 -13.67 17.11
N ASP A 774 12.16 -12.52 17.60
CA ASP A 774 11.24 -11.63 16.89
C ASP A 774 11.97 -11.01 15.68
N ASP A 775 11.47 -11.28 14.49
CA ASP A 775 11.94 -10.68 13.23
C ASP A 775 11.81 -9.15 13.28
N LEU A 776 12.93 -8.47 13.27
CA LEU A 776 13.03 -7.03 12.99
C LEU A 776 12.92 -6.82 11.47
N PRO A 777 11.90 -6.12 10.94
CA PRO A 777 11.82 -5.83 9.54
C PRO A 777 12.65 -4.57 9.22
N PHE A 778 13.58 -4.72 8.34
CA PHE A 778 14.19 -3.64 7.59
C PHE A 778 13.99 -3.87 6.09
#